data_8d456c2fcd8c724a357a6d541c8fc75a
#
_entry.id   8d456c2fcd8c724a357a6d541c8fc75a
#
_cell.length_a   1.000
_cell.length_b   1.000
_cell.length_c   1.000
_cell.angle_alpha   90.00
_cell.angle_beta   90.00
_cell.angle_gamma   90.00
#
_symmetry.space_group_name_H-M   'P 1'
#
loop_
_entity.id
_entity.type
_entity.pdbx_description
1 polymer ?
#
loop_
_entity_poly.entity_id
_entity_poly.type
_entity_poly.pdbx_seq_one_letter_code
_entity_poly.pdbx_strand_id
1 'polypeptide(L)'
;MKPLTGYDGVFWTEDFDDVQEIAFIFDKTSQFNDRVLNVMFGDTETSNGVAVNGIAIGFDGVKYQMYQHYRDLMDWHVDPERYKTDEKYRWIIDHREHVSTMYMWQWGIDDPEHDRMVVFVGRDLNELTDFLCKMTDEINRQRVNGSDKVSEMKRQIQIHAAKKGNRKSKCRVYFHNLSFDIAELSNIFREEFAKRGGGRSRTFARSPRRPMKTAAELNNIMIEFRDSFILTNKKLLNWGKDENLPVQKIEKPSEYYDKIRHPGTKLTEEEYEYAIVDIVTGIYGIRKFVERFGSLYKIPLTATSIVRQDARIALAEDPDWGVSQLEVQQSYNYDFFLKLTKLYTGGWTHANARYTNKIISIDDPEADIIAMTICHDFASSYPFQLTTASNYQTGPFKEVDTKLFNEYFKDRSIKNCKTIWFGRFRISKVKSKLDNSFFSYSKCLDFPKLVKDETNMKKGERYRLDNGRVRATDYMECYMSDVDWDIFRRAYNFKCIECIELYEAPCGRLSTTLIEFILEAYRVKTSCKSDPSKYRAAKERVNSIYGVACTKIVSDIVEYCIDGTWKSDGTPETMQKQFAKIIEKTKPENMINCYGVGIWCCKNAMHALWEFIIKFDKKVVYCDTDSLKGLLNKQDLKFIDEYNKNVEKMENEIADELGFPRDMFAPKTEDGVTKRLGLFEREHDCLTYSVLGAKRYYCEFMDKVKDKKGKKHEFRNHETTIAGLPKKAGYKKIKSAKQFLNPVDTVFDVNESMKKGAFYNDNQKPVKWIDYQGNTYISDEQFTCCIMPVTFDLKMASNFENFLDMCEGRTTNPFKDDPDDVLFADVLFMN
;
A
#
# COMPACT_ATOMS: atom_id res chain seq x y z
N MET A 1 -25.79 -32.36 2.95
CA MET A 1 -24.79 -31.85 1.93
C MET A 1 -25.22 -32.23 0.51
N LYS A 2 -25.05 -31.32 -0.47
CA LYS A 2 -25.37 -31.49 -1.91
C LYS A 2 -24.08 -31.38 -2.71
N PRO A 3 -23.83 -32.20 -3.75
CA PRO A 3 -22.70 -32.01 -4.65
C PRO A 3 -22.89 -30.74 -5.48
N LEU A 4 -21.83 -30.00 -5.76
CA LEU A 4 -21.84 -28.87 -6.69
C LEU A 4 -21.67 -29.42 -8.13
N THR A 5 -22.68 -29.24 -8.97
CA THR A 5 -22.68 -29.76 -10.34
C THR A 5 -21.50 -29.23 -11.16
N GLY A 6 -20.72 -30.13 -11.75
CA GLY A 6 -19.54 -29.77 -12.57
C GLY A 6 -18.23 -29.62 -11.78
N TYR A 7 -18.22 -29.86 -10.46
CA TYR A 7 -17.03 -29.70 -9.60
C TYR A 7 -16.86 -30.93 -8.71
N ASP A 8 -16.00 -31.84 -9.12
CA ASP A 8 -15.75 -33.08 -8.39
C ASP A 8 -15.19 -32.81 -6.99
N GLY A 9 -15.69 -33.56 -5.98
CA GLY A 9 -15.28 -33.42 -4.58
C GLY A 9 -15.75 -32.16 -3.87
N VAL A 10 -16.58 -31.32 -4.52
CA VAL A 10 -17.13 -30.10 -3.92
C VAL A 10 -18.58 -30.32 -3.52
N PHE A 11 -18.88 -30.10 -2.23
CA PHE A 11 -20.21 -30.18 -1.65
C PHE A 11 -20.60 -28.86 -1.00
N TRP A 12 -21.88 -28.57 -0.92
CA TRP A 12 -22.39 -27.44 -0.19
C TRP A 12 -23.67 -27.77 0.59
N THR A 13 -23.96 -26.94 1.58
CA THR A 13 -25.10 -27.16 2.47
C THR A 13 -25.55 -25.85 3.15
N GLU A 14 -26.86 -25.77 3.43
CA GLU A 14 -27.47 -24.78 4.30
C GLU A 14 -27.80 -25.38 5.70
N ASP A 15 -27.54 -26.68 5.89
CA ASP A 15 -27.67 -27.36 7.18
C ASP A 15 -26.34 -27.31 7.93
N PHE A 16 -26.29 -26.53 9.01
CA PHE A 16 -25.06 -26.36 9.80
C PHE A 16 -24.72 -27.55 10.69
N ASP A 17 -25.63 -28.50 10.88
CA ASP A 17 -25.35 -29.76 11.59
C ASP A 17 -24.43 -30.67 10.76
N ASP A 18 -24.38 -30.48 9.43
CA ASP A 18 -23.43 -31.19 8.56
C ASP A 18 -21.95 -30.91 8.92
N VAL A 19 -21.64 -29.90 9.77
CA VAL A 19 -20.29 -29.70 10.31
C VAL A 19 -19.77 -30.89 11.12
N GLN A 20 -20.66 -31.72 11.68
CA GLN A 20 -20.32 -32.94 12.43
C GLN A 20 -19.70 -34.00 11.54
N GLU A 21 -19.92 -33.94 10.22
CA GLU A 21 -19.35 -34.86 9.24
C GLU A 21 -17.95 -34.46 8.77
N ILE A 22 -17.44 -33.26 9.17
CA ILE A 22 -16.11 -32.77 8.82
C ILE A 22 -15.06 -33.41 9.73
N ALA A 23 -14.01 -33.95 9.15
CA ALA A 23 -12.84 -34.41 9.90
C ALA A 23 -11.87 -33.25 10.16
N PHE A 24 -11.77 -32.77 11.40
CA PHE A 24 -10.80 -31.76 11.78
C PHE A 24 -9.44 -32.35 12.11
N ILE A 25 -8.40 -31.90 11.44
CA ILE A 25 -7.01 -32.31 11.60
C ILE A 25 -6.30 -31.36 12.56
N PHE A 26 -5.57 -31.92 13.53
CA PHE A 26 -4.91 -31.13 14.57
C PHE A 26 -3.39 -31.26 14.54
N ASP A 27 -2.71 -30.10 14.59
CA ASP A 27 -1.28 -30.01 14.90
C ASP A 27 -1.09 -29.68 16.39
N LYS A 28 -0.52 -30.64 17.13
CA LYS A 28 -0.22 -30.51 18.56
C LYS A 28 1.17 -29.91 18.75
N THR A 29 1.35 -28.64 18.48
CA THR A 29 2.64 -27.96 18.51
C THR A 29 3.14 -27.56 19.90
N SER A 30 2.29 -27.65 20.94
CA SER A 30 2.68 -27.37 22.33
C SER A 30 1.67 -28.02 23.30
N GLN A 31 2.07 -28.15 24.57
CA GLN A 31 1.18 -28.63 25.64
C GLN A 31 -0.07 -27.74 25.85
N PHE A 32 -0.07 -26.52 25.33
CA PHE A 32 -1.10 -25.49 25.58
C PHE A 32 -1.93 -25.08 24.37
N ASN A 33 -1.51 -25.44 23.14
CA ASN A 33 -2.18 -24.97 21.93
C ASN A 33 -2.32 -26.10 20.91
N ASP A 34 -3.53 -26.38 20.51
CA ASP A 34 -3.83 -27.23 19.34
C ASP A 34 -4.15 -26.26 18.16
N ARG A 35 -3.76 -26.64 16.96
CA ARG A 35 -4.04 -25.88 15.74
C ARG A 35 -4.81 -26.73 14.76
N VAL A 36 -5.93 -26.22 14.27
CA VAL A 36 -6.69 -26.86 13.20
C VAL A 36 -5.95 -26.64 11.88
N LEU A 37 -5.67 -27.69 11.14
CA LEU A 37 -4.91 -27.66 9.88
C LEU A 37 -5.79 -27.58 8.64
N ASN A 38 -7.10 -27.86 8.75
CA ASN A 38 -8.03 -27.72 7.63
C ASN A 38 -7.94 -26.29 7.06
N VAL A 39 -7.80 -26.17 5.75
CA VAL A 39 -7.87 -24.90 5.06
C VAL A 39 -9.31 -24.39 5.10
N MET A 40 -9.53 -23.19 5.56
CA MET A 40 -10.83 -22.55 5.58
C MET A 40 -10.79 -21.25 4.79
N PHE A 41 -11.84 -20.99 4.04
CA PHE A 41 -12.00 -19.78 3.26
C PHE A 41 -13.44 -19.26 3.41
N GLY A 42 -13.59 -17.93 3.64
CA GLY A 42 -14.88 -17.29 3.81
C GLY A 42 -15.03 -16.10 2.88
N ASP A 43 -16.27 -15.75 2.60
CA ASP A 43 -16.65 -14.56 1.83
C ASP A 43 -18.04 -14.09 2.23
N THR A 44 -18.35 -12.82 1.93
CA THR A 44 -19.68 -12.25 2.15
C THR A 44 -20.18 -11.56 0.88
N GLU A 45 -21.41 -11.84 0.51
CA GLU A 45 -22.10 -11.19 -0.61
C GLU A 45 -22.98 -10.07 -0.09
N THR A 46 -22.83 -8.87 -0.66
CA THR A 46 -23.55 -7.68 -0.21
C THR A 46 -24.25 -6.96 -1.33
N SER A 47 -25.38 -6.35 -1.02
CA SER A 47 -26.07 -5.40 -1.86
C SER A 47 -25.88 -3.98 -1.35
N ASN A 48 -25.60 -3.06 -2.28
CA ASN A 48 -25.47 -1.64 -2.00
C ASN A 48 -26.69 -0.89 -2.52
N GLY A 49 -27.17 0.09 -1.76
CA GLY A 49 -28.32 0.89 -2.14
C GLY A 49 -28.28 2.30 -1.57
N VAL A 50 -29.24 3.12 -1.97
CA VAL A 50 -29.52 4.44 -1.39
C VAL A 50 -30.78 4.37 -0.57
N ALA A 51 -30.72 4.69 0.72
CA ALA A 51 -31.86 4.78 1.59
C ALA A 51 -32.35 6.23 1.70
N VAL A 52 -33.67 6.40 1.60
CA VAL A 52 -34.36 7.66 1.86
C VAL A 52 -35.51 7.36 2.84
N ASN A 53 -35.57 8.04 3.97
CA ASN A 53 -36.52 7.74 5.03
C ASN A 53 -36.53 6.26 5.48
N GLY A 54 -35.37 5.63 5.57
CA GLY A 54 -35.25 4.24 5.96
C GLY A 54 -35.68 3.21 4.92
N ILE A 55 -35.92 3.60 3.65
CA ILE A 55 -36.25 2.69 2.54
C ILE A 55 -35.06 2.68 1.59
N ALA A 56 -34.36 1.55 1.48
CA ALA A 56 -33.29 1.35 0.53
C ALA A 56 -33.82 0.95 -0.84
N ILE A 57 -33.35 1.66 -1.87
CA ILE A 57 -33.70 1.45 -3.27
C ILE A 57 -32.40 1.10 -4.00
N GLY A 58 -32.46 0.09 -4.85
CA GLY A 58 -31.31 -0.41 -5.56
C GLY A 58 -30.89 0.36 -6.79
N PHE A 59 -29.67 0.02 -7.25
CA PHE A 59 -29.07 0.57 -8.46
C PHE A 59 -29.64 -0.04 -9.75
N ASP A 60 -30.47 -1.08 -9.65
CA ASP A 60 -31.14 -1.74 -10.76
C ASP A 60 -32.38 -0.95 -11.19
N GLY A 61 -32.24 -0.17 -12.26
CA GLY A 61 -33.25 0.73 -12.74
C GLY A 61 -34.40 0.11 -13.54
N VAL A 62 -34.52 -1.22 -13.70
CA VAL A 62 -35.46 -1.84 -14.66
C VAL A 62 -36.87 -1.99 -14.10
N LYS A 63 -37.08 -2.15 -12.82
CA LYS A 63 -38.40 -2.27 -12.16
C LYS A 63 -38.89 -1.01 -11.43
N TYR A 64 -38.10 0.02 -11.38
CA TYR A 64 -38.37 1.23 -10.62
C TYR A 64 -38.95 2.37 -11.46
N GLN A 65 -39.77 2.08 -12.43
CA GLN A 65 -40.50 3.13 -13.17
C GLN A 65 -41.33 4.08 -12.28
N MET A 66 -41.71 3.65 -11.07
CA MET A 66 -42.32 4.53 -10.08
C MET A 66 -41.31 5.49 -9.46
N TYR A 67 -40.01 5.26 -9.59
CA TYR A 67 -38.92 6.01 -8.96
C TYR A 67 -37.93 6.56 -9.99
N GLN A 68 -38.38 6.95 -11.18
CA GLN A 68 -37.55 7.61 -12.18
C GLN A 68 -36.80 8.84 -11.58
N HIS A 69 -37.37 9.45 -10.53
CA HIS A 69 -36.75 10.48 -9.72
C HIS A 69 -35.54 9.96 -8.90
N TYR A 70 -35.51 8.69 -8.53
CA TYR A 70 -34.43 8.10 -7.73
C TYR A 70 -33.21 7.71 -8.54
N ARG A 71 -33.36 7.53 -9.87
CA ARG A 71 -32.22 7.29 -10.77
C ARG A 71 -31.24 8.47 -10.72
N ASP A 72 -31.78 9.67 -10.66
CA ASP A 72 -31.01 10.92 -10.49
C ASP A 72 -30.41 11.06 -9.08
N LEU A 73 -30.93 10.34 -8.09
CA LEU A 73 -30.47 10.38 -6.70
C LEU A 73 -29.40 9.34 -6.40
N MET A 74 -29.31 8.30 -7.22
CA MET A 74 -28.26 7.30 -7.15
C MET A 74 -26.98 7.80 -7.80
N ASP A 75 -27.10 8.81 -8.69
CA ASP A 75 -25.93 9.54 -9.14
C ASP A 75 -25.40 10.38 -7.96
N TRP A 76 -24.14 10.18 -7.63
CA TRP A 76 -23.44 10.95 -6.60
C TRP A 76 -23.30 12.42 -6.96
N HIS A 77 -23.52 12.76 -8.23
CA HIS A 77 -23.55 14.12 -8.71
C HIS A 77 -24.82 14.80 -8.26
N VAL A 78 -24.65 15.86 -7.53
CA VAL A 78 -25.70 16.82 -7.26
C VAL A 78 -25.71 17.78 -8.45
N ASP A 79 -26.80 17.81 -9.21
CA ASP A 79 -27.03 18.86 -10.19
C ASP A 79 -27.16 20.20 -9.45
N PRO A 80 -26.19 21.14 -9.55
CA PRO A 80 -26.21 22.36 -8.74
C PRO A 80 -27.39 23.28 -9.04
N GLU A 81 -27.88 23.29 -10.28
CA GLU A 81 -28.99 24.15 -10.66
C GLU A 81 -30.32 23.55 -10.20
N ARG A 82 -30.49 22.24 -10.35
CA ARG A 82 -31.66 21.52 -9.84
C ARG A 82 -31.71 21.54 -8.31
N TYR A 83 -30.55 21.42 -7.64
CA TYR A 83 -30.46 21.52 -6.17
C TYR A 83 -30.93 22.88 -5.66
N LYS A 84 -30.65 23.97 -6.39
CA LYS A 84 -31.09 25.33 -6.04
C LYS A 84 -32.56 25.55 -6.30
N THR A 85 -33.12 24.99 -7.38
CA THR A 85 -34.44 25.33 -7.91
C THR A 85 -35.53 24.31 -7.56
N ASP A 86 -35.18 23.04 -7.35
CA ASP A 86 -36.11 21.94 -7.04
C ASP A 86 -36.01 21.59 -5.53
N GLU A 87 -36.97 22.05 -4.75
CA GLU A 87 -37.05 21.84 -3.30
C GLU A 87 -37.17 20.36 -2.93
N LYS A 88 -37.90 19.56 -3.73
CA LYS A 88 -38.04 18.13 -3.51
C LYS A 88 -36.74 17.39 -3.78
N TYR A 89 -36.05 17.76 -4.85
CA TYR A 89 -34.74 17.19 -5.17
C TYR A 89 -33.72 17.52 -4.06
N ARG A 90 -33.65 18.78 -3.64
CA ARG A 90 -32.78 19.22 -2.52
C ARG A 90 -33.05 18.43 -1.26
N TRP A 91 -34.34 18.31 -0.85
CA TRP A 91 -34.69 17.56 0.33
C TRP A 91 -34.23 16.11 0.28
N ILE A 92 -34.39 15.44 -0.87
CA ILE A 92 -33.96 14.04 -1.07
C ILE A 92 -32.42 13.94 -1.01
N ILE A 93 -31.70 14.84 -1.65
CA ILE A 93 -30.22 14.86 -1.61
C ILE A 93 -29.72 15.02 -0.18
N ASP A 94 -30.32 15.89 0.59
CA ASP A 94 -29.93 16.17 1.97
C ASP A 94 -30.26 15.01 2.95
N HIS A 95 -31.22 14.17 2.62
CA HIS A 95 -31.70 13.07 3.49
C HIS A 95 -31.38 11.66 2.97
N ARG A 96 -30.59 11.55 1.90
CA ARG A 96 -30.19 10.24 1.38
C ARG A 96 -29.01 9.68 2.16
N GLU A 97 -29.05 8.38 2.37
CA GLU A 97 -27.98 7.62 3.01
C GLU A 97 -27.59 6.47 2.08
N HIS A 98 -26.29 6.22 1.94
CA HIS A 98 -25.79 5.07 1.18
C HIS A 98 -25.56 3.92 2.15
N VAL A 99 -26.15 2.78 1.82
CA VAL A 99 -26.18 1.62 2.70
C VAL A 99 -25.75 0.35 1.98
N SER A 100 -25.20 -0.56 2.74
CA SER A 100 -24.82 -1.90 2.31
C SER A 100 -25.40 -2.92 3.27
N THR A 101 -25.98 -4.01 2.74
CA THR A 101 -26.41 -5.14 3.58
C THR A 101 -25.89 -6.45 3.01
N MET A 102 -25.46 -7.34 3.89
CA MET A 102 -25.10 -8.69 3.52
C MET A 102 -26.39 -9.48 3.22
N TYR A 103 -26.39 -10.26 2.14
CA TYR A 103 -27.51 -11.12 1.78
C TYR A 103 -27.18 -12.59 1.76
N MET A 104 -25.90 -12.93 1.80
CA MET A 104 -25.37 -14.29 1.85
C MET A 104 -23.95 -14.29 2.38
N TRP A 105 -23.59 -15.30 3.11
CA TRP A 105 -22.21 -15.61 3.49
C TRP A 105 -21.87 -17.04 3.12
N GLN A 106 -20.61 -17.31 2.87
CA GLN A 106 -20.09 -18.62 2.56
C GLN A 106 -18.88 -18.93 3.43
N TRP A 107 -18.76 -20.20 3.85
CA TRP A 107 -17.64 -20.68 4.61
C TRP A 107 -17.24 -22.09 4.16
N GLY A 108 -16.15 -22.19 3.44
CA GLY A 108 -15.60 -23.45 2.97
C GLY A 108 -14.61 -24.04 3.94
N ILE A 109 -14.70 -25.34 4.10
CA ILE A 109 -13.78 -26.16 4.88
C ILE A 109 -13.23 -27.25 4.00
N ASP A 110 -11.91 -27.34 3.92
CA ASP A 110 -11.19 -28.45 3.30
C ASP A 110 -11.20 -29.67 4.21
N ASP A 111 -11.73 -30.78 3.73
CA ASP A 111 -11.83 -32.04 4.45
C ASP A 111 -11.02 -33.14 3.74
N PRO A 112 -9.67 -33.12 3.89
CA PRO A 112 -8.80 -34.03 3.15
C PRO A 112 -8.91 -35.50 3.58
N GLU A 113 -9.45 -35.81 4.76
CA GLU A 113 -9.69 -37.21 5.16
C GLU A 113 -10.79 -37.88 4.32
N HIS A 114 -11.75 -37.09 3.83
CA HIS A 114 -12.82 -37.55 2.95
C HIS A 114 -12.66 -37.11 1.49
N ASP A 115 -11.48 -36.58 1.13
CA ASP A 115 -11.16 -36.07 -0.21
C ASP A 115 -12.23 -35.13 -0.78
N ARG A 116 -12.70 -34.17 0.04
CA ARG A 116 -13.77 -33.24 -0.31
C ARG A 116 -13.54 -31.85 0.26
N MET A 117 -14.24 -30.89 -0.33
CA MET A 117 -14.45 -29.54 0.21
C MET A 117 -15.93 -29.36 0.50
N VAL A 118 -16.26 -28.82 1.66
CA VAL A 118 -17.65 -28.53 2.04
C VAL A 118 -17.82 -27.04 2.25
N VAL A 119 -18.78 -26.44 1.55
CA VAL A 119 -19.11 -25.03 1.65
C VAL A 119 -20.45 -24.87 2.36
N PHE A 120 -20.41 -24.28 3.54
CA PHE A 120 -21.60 -23.86 4.29
C PHE A 120 -22.05 -22.51 3.78
N VAL A 121 -23.34 -22.37 3.54
CA VAL A 121 -23.97 -21.16 3.03
C VAL A 121 -25.07 -20.73 3.97
N GLY A 122 -25.11 -19.46 4.34
CA GLY A 122 -26.22 -18.89 5.08
C GLY A 122 -26.58 -17.50 4.58
N ARG A 123 -27.70 -17.00 5.09
CA ARG A 123 -28.35 -15.81 4.54
C ARG A 123 -28.22 -14.59 5.46
N ASP A 124 -28.03 -14.76 6.74
CA ASP A 124 -27.91 -13.66 7.69
C ASP A 124 -26.78 -13.91 8.72
N LEU A 125 -26.51 -12.91 9.53
CA LEU A 125 -25.44 -12.95 10.52
C LEU A 125 -25.77 -13.78 11.76
N ASN A 126 -27.03 -14.02 12.07
CA ASN A 126 -27.43 -14.91 13.16
C ASN A 126 -27.13 -16.36 12.78
N GLU A 127 -27.43 -16.74 11.53
CA GLU A 127 -27.08 -18.05 10.98
C GLU A 127 -25.56 -18.26 10.96
N LEU A 128 -24.76 -17.23 10.59
CA LEU A 128 -23.31 -17.32 10.65
C LEU A 128 -22.82 -17.54 12.10
N THR A 129 -23.43 -16.86 13.07
CA THR A 129 -23.08 -17.04 14.47
C THR A 129 -23.41 -18.46 14.95
N ASP A 130 -24.55 -19.00 14.58
CA ASP A 130 -24.96 -20.37 14.92
C ASP A 130 -24.02 -21.41 14.28
N PHE A 131 -23.68 -21.23 12.99
CA PHE A 131 -22.68 -22.05 12.32
C PHE A 131 -21.33 -22.03 13.04
N LEU A 132 -20.80 -20.85 13.38
CA LEU A 132 -19.52 -20.73 14.10
C LEU A 132 -19.56 -21.36 15.48
N CYS A 133 -20.70 -21.33 16.18
CA CYS A 133 -20.89 -22.04 17.42
C CYS A 133 -20.82 -23.55 17.23
N LYS A 134 -21.56 -24.09 16.24
CA LYS A 134 -21.55 -25.52 15.92
C LYS A 134 -20.18 -26.00 15.49
N MET A 135 -19.50 -25.22 14.62
CA MET A 135 -18.14 -25.52 14.18
C MET A 135 -17.14 -25.56 15.35
N THR A 136 -17.19 -24.56 16.24
CA THR A 136 -16.26 -24.53 17.38
C THR A 136 -16.56 -25.62 18.43
N ASP A 137 -17.83 -25.97 18.60
CA ASP A 137 -18.22 -27.10 19.44
C ASP A 137 -17.72 -28.41 18.86
N GLU A 138 -17.84 -28.59 17.53
CA GLU A 138 -17.36 -29.83 16.87
C GLU A 138 -15.84 -29.94 16.92
N ILE A 139 -15.10 -28.84 16.68
CA ILE A 139 -13.65 -28.79 16.86
C ILE A 139 -13.26 -29.20 18.28
N ASN A 140 -13.96 -28.71 19.32
CA ASN A 140 -13.72 -29.11 20.71
C ASN A 140 -14.05 -30.55 20.95
N ARG A 141 -15.14 -31.08 20.35
CA ARG A 141 -15.54 -32.49 20.46
C ARG A 141 -14.46 -33.43 19.90
N GLN A 142 -14.00 -33.15 18.68
CA GLN A 142 -12.98 -33.99 18.01
C GLN A 142 -11.61 -33.88 18.68
N ARG A 143 -11.23 -32.70 19.18
CA ARG A 143 -9.99 -32.47 19.92
C ARG A 143 -9.88 -33.40 21.17
N VAL A 144 -11.01 -33.65 21.83
CA VAL A 144 -11.07 -34.47 23.03
C VAL A 144 -11.18 -35.95 22.71
N ASN A 145 -11.78 -36.30 21.55
CA ASN A 145 -12.05 -37.67 21.16
C ASN A 145 -10.81 -38.49 20.75
N GLY A 146 -9.63 -37.93 20.68
CA GLY A 146 -8.38 -38.65 20.36
C GLY A 146 -7.90 -39.66 21.39
N SER A 147 -8.74 -40.03 22.36
CA SER A 147 -8.51 -41.14 23.30
C SER A 147 -9.73 -42.09 23.32
N ASP A 148 -9.63 -43.22 22.64
CA ASP A 148 -10.69 -44.16 22.29
C ASP A 148 -11.38 -44.92 23.45
N LYS A 149 -11.23 -44.56 24.71
CA LYS A 149 -11.73 -45.35 25.86
C LYS A 149 -12.39 -44.48 26.95
N VAL A 150 -13.08 -43.44 26.64
CA VAL A 150 -13.71 -42.59 27.69
C VAL A 150 -15.23 -42.67 27.61
N SER A 151 -15.93 -42.90 28.74
CA SER A 151 -17.39 -42.87 28.80
C SER A 151 -17.94 -41.51 28.40
N GLU A 152 -19.15 -41.45 27.82
CA GLU A 152 -19.80 -40.23 27.37
C GLU A 152 -19.83 -39.14 28.45
N MET A 153 -20.04 -39.48 29.68
CA MET A 153 -20.01 -38.55 30.81
C MET A 153 -18.63 -37.92 31.01
N LYS A 154 -17.55 -38.69 30.92
CA LYS A 154 -16.17 -38.17 30.96
C LYS A 154 -15.88 -37.32 29.74
N ARG A 155 -16.39 -37.71 28.58
CA ARG A 155 -16.30 -36.96 27.33
C ARG A 155 -16.94 -35.55 27.47
N GLN A 156 -18.16 -35.45 28.01
CA GLN A 156 -18.84 -34.20 28.27
C GLN A 156 -18.09 -33.31 29.27
N ILE A 157 -17.53 -33.89 30.32
CA ILE A 157 -16.67 -33.18 31.28
C ILE A 157 -15.42 -32.67 30.60
N GLN A 158 -14.77 -33.45 29.74
CA GLN A 158 -13.57 -33.01 28.99
C GLN A 158 -13.87 -31.92 27.97
N ILE A 159 -15.00 -32.02 27.26
CA ILE A 159 -15.48 -30.96 26.36
C ILE A 159 -15.73 -29.69 27.13
N HIS A 160 -16.42 -29.76 28.27
CA HIS A 160 -16.67 -28.57 29.10
C HIS A 160 -15.37 -27.98 29.66
N ALA A 161 -14.42 -28.82 30.07
CA ALA A 161 -13.10 -28.37 30.52
C ALA A 161 -12.28 -27.79 29.36
N ALA A 162 -12.40 -28.34 28.14
CA ALA A 162 -11.76 -27.78 26.94
C ALA A 162 -12.32 -26.41 26.58
N LYS A 163 -13.65 -26.21 26.69
CA LYS A 163 -14.31 -24.91 26.47
C LYS A 163 -13.90 -23.86 27.50
N LYS A 164 -13.62 -24.25 28.76
CA LYS A 164 -13.28 -23.30 29.84
C LYS A 164 -11.83 -23.37 30.30
N GLY A 165 -11.04 -24.31 29.82
CA GLY A 165 -9.67 -24.54 30.26
C GLY A 165 -8.66 -23.58 29.72
N ASN A 166 -7.43 -23.61 30.26
CA ASN A 166 -6.31 -22.80 29.82
C ASN A 166 -5.70 -23.23 28.46
N ARG A 167 -6.07 -24.40 27.95
CA ARG A 167 -5.64 -24.94 26.67
C ARG A 167 -6.53 -24.40 25.56
N LYS A 168 -6.02 -23.45 24.81
CA LYS A 168 -6.73 -22.81 23.70
C LYS A 168 -6.46 -23.58 22.40
N SER A 169 -7.47 -23.69 21.56
CA SER A 169 -7.31 -24.12 20.18
C SER A 169 -7.38 -22.94 19.25
N LYS A 170 -6.82 -23.09 18.07
CA LYS A 170 -6.79 -22.05 17.05
C LYS A 170 -7.19 -22.63 15.70
N CYS A 171 -8.10 -21.97 15.00
CA CYS A 171 -8.35 -22.21 13.58
C CYS A 171 -8.05 -20.93 12.77
N ARG A 172 -7.81 -21.07 11.48
CA ARG A 172 -7.49 -19.97 10.57
C ARG A 172 -8.38 -20.04 9.36
N VAL A 173 -9.03 -18.92 9.06
CA VAL A 173 -9.83 -18.72 7.87
C VAL A 173 -9.26 -17.58 7.05
N TYR A 174 -9.26 -17.71 5.73
CA TYR A 174 -8.87 -16.66 4.80
C TYR A 174 -10.10 -16.04 4.16
N PHE A 175 -10.05 -14.72 3.99
CA PHE A 175 -10.98 -13.95 3.19
C PHE A 175 -10.19 -13.24 2.08
N HIS A 176 -10.83 -12.91 0.97
CA HIS A 176 -10.16 -12.19 -0.10
C HIS A 176 -10.56 -10.72 -0.09
N ASN A 177 -9.66 -9.84 0.40
CA ASN A 177 -9.93 -8.45 0.74
C ASN A 177 -10.76 -8.31 2.03
N LEU A 178 -10.29 -8.96 3.11
CA LEU A 178 -10.90 -8.97 4.44
C LEU A 178 -11.39 -7.58 4.92
N SER A 179 -10.78 -6.50 4.45
CA SER A 179 -11.22 -5.14 4.82
C SER A 179 -12.65 -4.82 4.39
N PHE A 180 -13.18 -5.54 3.42
CA PHE A 180 -14.56 -5.41 2.96
C PHE A 180 -15.50 -6.21 3.87
N ASP A 181 -15.20 -7.48 4.12
CA ASP A 181 -16.06 -8.40 4.87
C ASP A 181 -16.08 -8.09 6.36
N ILE A 182 -14.94 -7.67 6.92
CA ILE A 182 -14.85 -7.40 8.35
C ILE A 182 -15.76 -6.24 8.80
N ALA A 183 -16.17 -5.36 7.89
CA ALA A 183 -17.12 -4.31 8.19
C ALA A 183 -18.49 -4.88 8.57
N GLU A 184 -18.90 -5.99 7.94
CA GLU A 184 -20.12 -6.71 8.26
C GLU A 184 -19.95 -7.60 9.51
N LEU A 185 -18.79 -8.27 9.60
CA LEU A 185 -18.53 -9.26 10.64
C LEU A 185 -18.17 -8.66 12.02
N SER A 186 -17.75 -7.42 12.08
CA SER A 186 -17.26 -6.80 13.33
C SER A 186 -18.31 -6.76 14.45
N ASN A 187 -19.58 -6.60 14.10
CA ASN A 187 -20.69 -6.58 15.06
C ASN A 187 -20.91 -7.93 15.73
N ILE A 188 -20.76 -9.05 14.98
CA ILE A 188 -20.81 -10.40 15.56
C ILE A 188 -19.73 -10.57 16.62
N PHE A 189 -18.50 -10.17 16.31
CA PHE A 189 -17.38 -10.36 17.24
C PHE A 189 -17.55 -9.56 18.52
N ARG A 190 -18.24 -8.41 18.44
CA ARG A 190 -18.46 -7.54 19.57
C ARG A 190 -19.62 -8.00 20.45
N GLU A 191 -20.75 -8.30 19.86
CA GLU A 191 -22.01 -8.49 20.60
C GLU A 191 -22.31 -9.98 20.79
N GLU A 192 -22.34 -10.75 19.73
CA GLU A 192 -22.76 -12.13 19.79
C GLU A 192 -21.72 -13.05 20.44
N PHE A 193 -20.44 -12.87 20.12
CA PHE A 193 -19.38 -13.64 20.77
C PHE A 193 -19.28 -13.32 22.27
N ALA A 194 -19.49 -12.04 22.66
CA ALA A 194 -19.51 -11.66 24.06
C ALA A 194 -20.70 -12.29 24.83
N LYS A 195 -21.89 -12.32 24.25
CA LYS A 195 -23.07 -13.00 24.84
C LYS A 195 -22.85 -14.49 25.05
N ARG A 196 -22.01 -15.12 24.22
CA ARG A 196 -21.73 -16.57 24.25
C ARG A 196 -20.44 -16.94 25.01
N GLY A 197 -19.92 -16.04 25.87
CA GLY A 197 -18.74 -16.25 26.70
C GLY A 197 -17.41 -16.15 25.94
N GLY A 198 -17.43 -15.79 24.66
CA GLY A 198 -16.30 -15.28 23.92
C GLY A 198 -16.07 -13.82 24.31
N GLY A 199 -15.04 -13.19 23.91
CA GLY A 199 -14.96 -11.77 24.26
C GLY A 199 -13.63 -11.11 24.05
N ARG A 200 -12.72 -11.76 23.38
CA ARG A 200 -11.47 -11.12 22.95
C ARG A 200 -11.43 -11.09 21.43
N SER A 201 -11.89 -10.00 20.84
CA SER A 201 -11.55 -9.72 19.45
C SER A 201 -10.32 -8.83 19.41
N ARG A 202 -9.39 -9.14 18.51
CA ARG A 202 -8.18 -8.37 18.30
C ARG A 202 -7.90 -8.20 16.82
N THR A 203 -7.98 -6.95 16.35
CA THR A 203 -7.72 -6.61 14.97
C THR A 203 -6.36 -5.94 14.83
N PHE A 204 -5.48 -6.53 14.04
CA PHE A 204 -4.22 -5.92 13.65
C PHE A 204 -4.41 -5.19 12.32
N ALA A 205 -4.23 -3.88 12.33
CA ALA A 205 -4.40 -3.04 11.15
C ALA A 205 -3.23 -2.08 10.98
N ARG A 206 -2.97 -1.67 9.73
CA ARG A 206 -2.03 -0.57 9.41
C ARG A 206 -2.65 0.80 9.66
N SER A 207 -3.94 0.89 9.57
CA SER A 207 -4.75 2.09 9.85
C SER A 207 -6.18 1.63 10.17
N PRO A 208 -7.05 2.51 10.77
CA PRO A 208 -8.44 2.18 11.13
C PRO A 208 -9.18 1.70 9.91
N ARG A 209 -9.03 1.38 8.88
CA ARG A 209 -9.82 0.88 7.72
C ARG A 209 -9.05 -0.13 6.86
N ARG A 210 -7.91 -0.62 7.40
CA ARG A 210 -7.06 -1.57 6.66
C ARG A 210 -6.60 -2.70 7.57
N PRO A 211 -7.55 -3.53 8.05
CA PRO A 211 -7.23 -4.72 8.83
C PRO A 211 -6.40 -5.69 7.98
N MET A 212 -5.39 -6.26 8.61
CA MET A 212 -4.55 -7.29 8.00
C MET A 212 -4.91 -8.67 8.51
N LYS A 213 -5.37 -8.73 9.75
CA LYS A 213 -5.92 -9.92 10.38
C LYS A 213 -6.79 -9.51 11.56
N THR A 214 -7.81 -10.30 11.81
CA THR A 214 -8.64 -10.21 13.03
C THR A 214 -8.64 -11.57 13.70
N ALA A 215 -8.70 -11.61 15.02
CA ALA A 215 -8.88 -12.83 15.78
C ALA A 215 -9.98 -12.61 16.80
N ALA A 216 -10.91 -13.55 16.89
CA ALA A 216 -12.00 -13.55 17.83
C ALA A 216 -12.09 -14.90 18.54
N GLU A 217 -12.41 -14.90 19.85
CA GLU A 217 -12.49 -16.10 20.66
C GLU A 217 -13.96 -16.52 20.81
N LEU A 218 -14.26 -17.78 20.46
CA LEU A 218 -15.55 -18.42 20.67
C LEU A 218 -15.34 -19.85 21.18
N ASN A 219 -16.05 -20.26 22.24
CA ASN A 219 -15.94 -21.58 22.83
C ASN A 219 -14.49 -22.02 23.12
N ASN A 220 -13.65 -21.13 23.62
CA ASN A 220 -12.21 -21.33 23.85
C ASN A 220 -11.39 -21.66 22.58
N ILE A 221 -11.92 -21.33 21.40
CA ILE A 221 -11.22 -21.42 20.13
C ILE A 221 -10.95 -20.01 19.62
N MET A 222 -9.70 -19.75 19.27
CA MET A 222 -9.31 -18.50 18.62
C MET A 222 -9.48 -18.65 17.10
N ILE A 223 -10.48 -18.02 16.53
CA ILE A 223 -10.70 -17.96 15.08
C ILE A 223 -9.85 -16.80 14.55
N GLU A 224 -8.85 -17.08 13.72
CA GLU A 224 -7.97 -16.09 13.10
C GLU A 224 -8.40 -15.86 11.65
N PHE A 225 -8.92 -14.68 11.36
CA PHE A 225 -9.28 -14.22 10.02
C PHE A 225 -8.06 -13.57 9.37
N ARG A 226 -7.71 -13.96 8.16
CA ARG A 226 -6.59 -13.44 7.38
C ARG A 226 -7.01 -12.98 6.01
N ASP A 227 -6.29 -11.99 5.49
CA ASP A 227 -6.53 -11.45 4.16
C ASP A 227 -5.63 -12.12 3.13
N SER A 228 -6.22 -12.88 2.20
CA SER A 228 -5.49 -13.49 1.08
C SER A 228 -5.14 -12.46 -0.02
N PHE A 229 -5.85 -11.32 -0.11
CA PHE A 229 -5.47 -10.25 -1.03
C PHE A 229 -4.13 -9.62 -0.65
N ILE A 230 -3.90 -9.35 0.63
CA ILE A 230 -2.60 -8.82 1.11
C ILE A 230 -1.47 -9.84 0.93
N LEU A 231 -1.81 -11.13 1.00
CA LEU A 231 -0.86 -12.22 0.78
C LEU A 231 -0.45 -12.36 -0.68
N THR A 232 -1.41 -12.19 -1.61
CA THR A 232 -1.20 -12.41 -3.04
C THR A 232 -0.99 -11.11 -3.83
N ASN A 233 -1.53 -9.99 -3.34
CA ASN A 233 -1.63 -8.71 -4.04
C ASN A 233 -2.32 -8.81 -5.41
N LYS A 234 -3.24 -9.77 -5.58
CA LYS A 234 -3.94 -10.09 -6.82
C LYS A 234 -5.44 -10.16 -6.56
N LYS A 235 -6.27 -9.79 -7.53
CA LYS A 235 -7.70 -10.11 -7.50
C LYS A 235 -7.88 -11.63 -7.55
N LEU A 236 -8.94 -12.17 -6.93
CA LEU A 236 -9.20 -13.61 -6.87
C LEU A 236 -9.20 -14.28 -8.26
N LEU A 237 -9.84 -13.65 -9.24
CA LEU A 237 -9.82 -14.10 -10.63
C LEU A 237 -8.41 -14.21 -11.21
N ASN A 238 -7.57 -13.17 -10.99
CA ASN A 238 -6.20 -13.19 -11.49
C ASN A 238 -5.34 -14.19 -10.73
N TRP A 239 -5.58 -14.35 -9.44
CA TRP A 239 -4.88 -15.35 -8.64
C TRP A 239 -5.18 -16.76 -9.14
N GLY A 240 -6.46 -17.08 -9.41
CA GLY A 240 -6.86 -18.36 -9.99
C GLY A 240 -6.18 -18.63 -11.33
N LYS A 241 -6.19 -17.65 -12.25
CA LYS A 241 -5.57 -17.76 -13.58
C LYS A 241 -4.04 -17.88 -13.48
N ASP A 242 -3.40 -17.03 -12.68
CA ASP A 242 -1.95 -16.93 -12.56
C ASP A 242 -1.32 -18.18 -11.94
N GLU A 243 -1.99 -18.79 -10.97
CA GLU A 243 -1.55 -20.02 -10.32
C GLU A 243 -2.07 -21.28 -11.02
N ASN A 244 -2.83 -21.12 -12.10
CA ASN A 244 -3.49 -22.22 -12.82
C ASN A 244 -4.23 -23.16 -11.85
N LEU A 245 -5.11 -22.56 -11.02
CA LEU A 245 -5.90 -23.34 -10.04
C LEU A 245 -6.91 -24.22 -10.75
N PRO A 246 -7.22 -25.41 -10.20
CA PRO A 246 -8.21 -26.35 -10.80
C PRO A 246 -9.58 -25.74 -10.98
N VAL A 247 -9.98 -24.88 -10.05
CA VAL A 247 -11.22 -24.10 -10.10
C VAL A 247 -10.88 -22.61 -10.08
N GLN A 248 -11.55 -21.82 -10.91
CA GLN A 248 -11.29 -20.40 -11.06
C GLN A 248 -12.59 -19.61 -10.91
N LYS A 249 -12.48 -18.41 -10.32
CA LYS A 249 -13.59 -17.48 -10.15
C LYS A 249 -14.37 -17.27 -11.45
N ILE A 250 -15.69 -17.34 -11.37
CA ILE A 250 -16.62 -17.07 -12.47
C ILE A 250 -16.71 -15.56 -12.69
N GLU A 251 -16.59 -15.11 -13.93
CA GLU A 251 -16.82 -13.70 -14.29
C GLU A 251 -18.30 -13.50 -14.65
N LYS A 252 -18.93 -12.52 -14.02
CA LYS A 252 -20.32 -12.14 -14.31
C LYS A 252 -20.34 -10.75 -14.98
N PRO A 253 -21.34 -10.47 -15.84
CA PRO A 253 -21.54 -9.14 -16.41
C PRO A 253 -21.94 -8.13 -15.32
N SER A 254 -21.78 -6.82 -15.61
CA SER A 254 -22.07 -5.76 -14.65
C SER A 254 -23.48 -5.79 -14.08
N GLU A 255 -24.45 -6.15 -14.91
CA GLU A 255 -25.86 -6.23 -14.57
C GLU A 255 -26.18 -7.27 -13.49
N TYR A 256 -25.29 -8.26 -13.31
CA TYR A 256 -25.40 -9.22 -12.23
C TYR A 256 -25.16 -8.57 -10.87
N TYR A 257 -24.20 -7.64 -10.78
CA TYR A 257 -23.84 -6.93 -9.54
C TYR A 257 -24.80 -5.79 -9.22
N ASP A 258 -25.52 -5.28 -10.23
CA ASP A 258 -26.47 -4.18 -10.05
C ASP A 258 -27.80 -4.65 -9.40
N LYS A 259 -28.07 -5.95 -9.38
CA LYS A 259 -29.27 -6.50 -8.76
C LYS A 259 -29.21 -6.38 -7.24
N ILE A 260 -30.21 -5.78 -6.62
CA ILE A 260 -30.37 -5.80 -5.16
C ILE A 260 -30.90 -7.14 -4.71
N ARG A 261 -30.22 -7.67 -3.72
CA ARG A 261 -30.60 -8.87 -2.98
C ARG A 261 -30.60 -8.58 -1.48
N HIS A 262 -31.44 -9.25 -0.73
CA HIS A 262 -31.45 -9.24 0.73
C HIS A 262 -31.57 -10.68 1.25
N PRO A 263 -31.45 -10.95 2.55
CA PRO A 263 -31.53 -12.32 3.09
C PRO A 263 -32.74 -13.13 2.67
N GLY A 264 -33.91 -12.49 2.46
CA GLY A 264 -35.12 -13.14 1.99
C GLY A 264 -35.27 -13.28 0.47
N THR A 265 -34.32 -12.81 -0.34
CA THR A 265 -34.34 -12.96 -1.81
C THR A 265 -34.11 -14.41 -2.19
N LYS A 266 -35.00 -14.99 -3.03
CA LYS A 266 -34.80 -16.34 -3.53
C LYS A 266 -33.66 -16.32 -4.56
N LEU A 267 -32.56 -16.97 -4.23
CA LEU A 267 -31.38 -17.12 -5.09
C LEU A 267 -31.57 -18.23 -6.11
N THR A 268 -30.93 -18.07 -7.26
CA THR A 268 -30.86 -19.10 -8.31
C THR A 268 -29.69 -20.04 -8.06
N GLU A 269 -29.71 -21.23 -8.69
CA GLU A 269 -28.56 -22.16 -8.64
C GLU A 269 -27.27 -21.51 -9.15
N GLU A 270 -27.36 -20.65 -10.16
CA GLU A 270 -26.23 -19.91 -10.72
C GLU A 270 -25.64 -18.90 -9.72
N GLU A 271 -26.44 -18.31 -8.83
CA GLU A 271 -25.99 -17.41 -7.79
C GLU A 271 -25.29 -18.17 -6.65
N TYR A 272 -25.79 -19.35 -6.30
CA TYR A 272 -25.08 -20.25 -5.36
C TYR A 272 -23.77 -20.75 -5.97
N GLU A 273 -23.78 -21.22 -7.22
CA GLU A 273 -22.55 -21.67 -7.89
C GLU A 273 -21.49 -20.58 -7.91
N TYR A 274 -21.87 -19.33 -8.29
CA TYR A 274 -20.95 -18.19 -8.30
C TYR A 274 -20.26 -17.99 -6.95
N ALA A 275 -21.02 -17.96 -5.88
CA ALA A 275 -20.51 -17.71 -4.54
C ALA A 275 -19.66 -18.87 -4.02
N ILE A 276 -20.07 -20.11 -4.27
CA ILE A 276 -19.36 -21.32 -3.84
C ILE A 276 -18.02 -21.46 -4.57
N VAL A 277 -17.99 -21.15 -5.87
CA VAL A 277 -16.76 -21.22 -6.69
C VAL A 277 -15.70 -20.23 -6.22
N ASP A 278 -16.08 -19.07 -5.70
CA ASP A 278 -15.13 -18.12 -5.10
C ASP A 278 -14.41 -18.74 -3.90
N ILE A 279 -15.15 -19.41 -3.05
CA ILE A 279 -14.62 -20.14 -1.87
C ILE A 279 -13.67 -21.27 -2.29
N VAL A 280 -14.10 -22.08 -3.23
CA VAL A 280 -13.30 -23.23 -3.72
C VAL A 280 -12.01 -22.75 -4.38
N THR A 281 -12.08 -21.70 -5.17
CA THR A 281 -10.89 -21.03 -5.75
C THR A 281 -9.93 -20.59 -4.65
N GLY A 282 -10.45 -19.97 -3.58
CA GLY A 282 -9.66 -19.54 -2.43
C GLY A 282 -8.99 -20.70 -1.69
N ILE A 283 -9.71 -21.81 -1.45
CA ILE A 283 -9.16 -22.99 -0.80
C ILE A 283 -8.02 -23.59 -1.62
N TYR A 284 -8.19 -23.78 -2.93
CA TYR A 284 -7.11 -24.27 -3.81
C TYR A 284 -5.89 -23.33 -3.79
N GLY A 285 -6.12 -22.05 -3.80
CA GLY A 285 -5.04 -21.05 -3.70
C GLY A 285 -4.26 -21.15 -2.39
N ILE A 286 -4.95 -21.31 -1.25
CA ILE A 286 -4.28 -21.49 0.06
C ILE A 286 -3.60 -22.86 0.18
N ARG A 287 -4.15 -23.94 -0.40
CA ARG A 287 -3.48 -25.25 -0.47
C ARG A 287 -2.09 -25.13 -1.11
N LYS A 288 -1.92 -24.41 -2.21
CA LYS A 288 -0.61 -24.16 -2.83
C LYS A 288 0.37 -23.46 -1.87
N PHE A 289 -0.11 -22.54 -1.05
CA PHE A 289 0.74 -21.94 -0.01
C PHE A 289 1.07 -22.94 1.11
N VAL A 290 0.15 -23.83 1.49
CA VAL A 290 0.43 -24.90 2.46
C VAL A 290 1.52 -25.84 1.92
N GLU A 291 1.42 -26.24 0.65
CA GLU A 291 2.45 -27.04 -0.04
C GLU A 291 3.82 -26.34 -0.02
N ARG A 292 3.86 -25.06 -0.40
CA ARG A 292 5.10 -24.27 -0.43
C ARG A 292 5.74 -24.08 0.96
N PHE A 293 4.96 -23.84 2.00
CA PHE A 293 5.45 -23.52 3.35
C PHE A 293 5.41 -24.70 4.33
N GLY A 294 4.88 -25.84 3.89
CA GLY A 294 4.78 -27.07 4.68
C GLY A 294 3.76 -27.04 5.83
N SER A 295 3.05 -25.91 6.06
CA SER A 295 1.98 -25.81 7.05
C SER A 295 1.16 -24.53 6.87
N LEU A 296 -0.15 -24.63 7.14
CA LEU A 296 -1.09 -23.49 7.15
C LEU A 296 -0.58 -22.34 8.05
N TYR A 297 0.03 -22.67 9.19
CA TYR A 297 0.48 -21.66 10.17
C TYR A 297 1.85 -21.05 9.86
N LYS A 298 2.60 -21.62 8.93
CA LYS A 298 3.84 -21.05 8.42
C LYS A 298 3.65 -20.09 7.26
N ILE A 299 2.43 -20.03 6.69
CA ILE A 299 2.12 -19.06 5.62
C ILE A 299 2.29 -17.63 6.16
N PRO A 300 3.12 -16.80 5.52
CA PRO A 300 3.32 -15.40 5.89
C PRO A 300 2.02 -14.57 5.83
N LEU A 301 2.03 -13.39 6.43
CA LEU A 301 0.84 -12.52 6.43
C LEU A 301 0.70 -11.70 5.15
N THR A 302 1.80 -11.39 4.47
CA THR A 302 1.83 -10.47 3.31
C THR A 302 2.78 -10.98 2.24
N ALA A 303 2.58 -10.54 0.98
CA ALA A 303 3.50 -10.80 -0.12
C ALA A 303 4.95 -10.40 0.20
N THR A 304 5.18 -9.25 0.80
CA THR A 304 6.51 -8.81 1.25
C THR A 304 7.14 -9.76 2.28
N SER A 305 6.31 -10.36 3.14
CA SER A 305 6.80 -11.35 4.13
C SER A 305 7.22 -12.67 3.48
N ILE A 306 6.64 -13.02 2.32
CA ILE A 306 7.09 -14.16 1.50
C ILE A 306 8.51 -13.89 0.99
N VAL A 307 8.73 -12.74 0.39
CA VAL A 307 10.06 -12.36 -0.12
C VAL A 307 11.09 -12.32 1.00
N ARG A 308 10.69 -11.85 2.19
CA ARG A 308 11.55 -11.89 3.40
C ARG A 308 11.96 -13.31 3.77
N GLN A 309 11.04 -14.27 3.69
CA GLN A 309 11.35 -15.67 3.97
C GLN A 309 12.27 -16.28 2.93
N ASP A 310 12.04 -16.00 1.63
CA ASP A 310 12.91 -16.44 0.55
C ASP A 310 14.35 -15.90 0.72
N ALA A 311 14.48 -14.61 1.07
CA ALA A 311 15.80 -14.01 1.34
C ALA A 311 16.52 -14.63 2.55
N ARG A 312 15.77 -15.01 3.61
CA ARG A 312 16.34 -15.73 4.76
C ARG A 312 16.82 -17.12 4.40
N ILE A 313 16.09 -17.82 3.52
CA ILE A 313 16.50 -19.14 3.03
C ILE A 313 17.82 -19.01 2.24
N ALA A 314 17.93 -18.02 1.37
CA ALA A 314 19.18 -17.74 0.65
C ALA A 314 20.31 -17.41 1.63
N LEU A 315 20.10 -16.53 2.59
CA LEU A 315 21.12 -16.12 3.58
C LEU A 315 21.50 -17.22 4.59
N ALA A 316 20.80 -18.37 4.60
CA ALA A 316 21.27 -19.53 5.39
C ALA A 316 22.65 -20.04 4.94
N GLU A 317 23.08 -19.70 3.72
CA GLU A 317 24.43 -19.97 3.18
C GLU A 317 25.49 -18.97 3.66
N ASP A 318 25.08 -17.85 4.28
CA ASP A 318 25.97 -16.81 4.84
C ASP A 318 25.52 -16.43 6.29
N PRO A 319 25.70 -17.34 7.27
CA PRO A 319 25.22 -17.12 8.62
C PRO A 319 25.97 -15.97 9.34
N ASP A 320 27.21 -15.67 8.96
CA ASP A 320 28.03 -14.60 9.55
C ASP A 320 27.42 -13.22 9.26
N TRP A 321 26.80 -13.06 8.09
CA TRP A 321 26.07 -11.85 7.77
C TRP A 321 24.91 -11.64 8.74
N GLY A 322 24.11 -12.67 9.02
CA GLY A 322 22.99 -12.62 9.95
C GLY A 322 23.43 -12.24 11.37
N VAL A 323 24.57 -12.79 11.84
CA VAL A 323 25.19 -12.46 13.14
C VAL A 323 25.59 -10.99 13.17
N SER A 324 26.35 -10.52 12.19
CA SER A 324 26.84 -9.14 12.12
C SER A 324 25.69 -8.11 12.10
N GLN A 325 24.66 -8.38 11.32
CA GLN A 325 23.49 -7.50 11.23
C GLN A 325 22.65 -7.48 12.52
N LEU A 326 22.59 -8.61 13.23
CA LEU A 326 21.96 -8.67 14.55
C LEU A 326 22.72 -7.86 15.58
N GLU A 327 24.04 -7.97 15.63
CA GLU A 327 24.89 -7.17 16.52
C GLU A 327 24.69 -5.66 16.29
N VAL A 328 24.65 -5.24 15.03
CA VAL A 328 24.34 -3.85 14.67
C VAL A 328 22.97 -3.45 15.19
N GLN A 329 21.94 -4.27 14.97
CA GLN A 329 20.57 -3.96 15.39
C GLN A 329 20.43 -3.96 16.93
N GLN A 330 21.12 -4.83 17.62
CA GLN A 330 21.16 -4.90 19.10
C GLN A 330 21.85 -3.68 19.74
N SER A 331 22.73 -3.01 19.00
CA SER A 331 23.36 -1.76 19.47
C SER A 331 22.38 -0.58 19.54
N TYR A 332 21.19 -0.69 18.89
CA TYR A 332 20.19 0.35 18.95
C TYR A 332 19.41 0.29 20.27
N ASN A 333 19.34 1.39 21.00
CA ASN A 333 18.27 1.61 21.96
C ASN A 333 17.06 2.28 21.26
N TYR A 334 15.95 2.39 21.96
CA TYR A 334 14.71 2.92 21.37
C TYR A 334 14.86 4.39 20.93
N ASP A 335 15.54 5.23 21.72
CA ASP A 335 15.74 6.65 21.40
C ASP A 335 16.61 6.81 20.15
N PHE A 336 17.67 6.01 20.03
CA PHE A 336 18.49 5.98 18.83
C PHE A 336 17.71 5.52 17.59
N PHE A 337 16.88 4.48 17.75
CA PHE A 337 15.98 4.03 16.69
C PHE A 337 15.03 5.15 16.23
N LEU A 338 14.48 5.96 17.15
CA LEU A 338 13.67 7.12 16.81
C LEU A 338 14.44 8.15 15.98
N LYS A 339 15.72 8.42 16.30
CA LYS A 339 16.60 9.28 15.47
C LYS A 339 16.73 8.73 14.04
N LEU A 340 16.99 7.44 13.89
CA LEU A 340 17.01 6.78 12.57
C LEU A 340 15.67 6.88 11.82
N THR A 341 14.53 6.79 12.50
CA THR A 341 13.22 6.96 11.84
C THR A 341 12.99 8.38 11.34
N LYS A 342 13.56 9.39 11.99
CA LYS A 342 13.52 10.79 11.51
C LYS A 342 14.39 10.98 10.26
N LEU A 343 15.50 10.28 10.20
CA LEU A 343 16.40 10.29 9.06
C LEU A 343 15.76 9.62 7.82
N TYR A 344 14.94 8.58 8.03
CA TYR A 344 14.28 7.88 6.92
C TYR A 344 13.38 8.81 6.09
N THR A 345 13.57 8.81 4.78
CA THR A 345 12.71 9.48 3.79
C THR A 345 12.32 8.49 2.70
N GLY A 346 11.09 8.53 2.22
CA GLY A 346 10.70 7.80 1.02
C GLY A 346 11.30 8.40 -0.26
N GLY A 347 10.87 7.92 -1.42
CA GLY A 347 11.26 8.50 -2.71
C GLY A 347 10.91 9.99 -2.81
N TRP A 348 11.77 10.75 -3.48
CA TRP A 348 11.56 12.17 -3.68
C TRP A 348 10.59 12.40 -4.85
N THR A 349 9.49 13.10 -4.58
CA THR A 349 8.48 13.45 -5.59
C THR A 349 8.24 14.95 -5.55
N HIS A 350 8.25 15.62 -6.71
CA HIS A 350 8.07 17.05 -6.79
C HIS A 350 7.63 17.51 -8.18
N ALA A 351 6.80 18.55 -8.21
CA ALA A 351 6.44 19.31 -9.41
C ALA A 351 7.12 20.67 -9.36
N ASN A 352 7.84 21.05 -10.40
CA ASN A 352 8.50 22.33 -10.47
C ASN A 352 7.45 23.43 -10.63
N ALA A 353 7.48 24.44 -9.75
CA ALA A 353 6.57 25.58 -9.75
C ALA A 353 6.53 26.32 -11.10
N ARG A 354 7.67 26.38 -11.83
CA ARG A 354 7.76 27.00 -13.16
C ARG A 354 6.76 26.45 -14.17
N TYR A 355 6.44 25.16 -14.06
CA TYR A 355 5.63 24.40 -15.02
C TYR A 355 4.28 23.96 -14.46
N THR A 356 4.05 24.17 -13.18
CA THR A 356 2.80 23.77 -12.53
C THR A 356 1.64 24.66 -13.00
N ASN A 357 0.47 24.05 -13.20
CA ASN A 357 -0.74 24.70 -13.71
C ASN A 357 -0.58 25.30 -15.12
N LYS A 358 0.28 24.69 -15.94
CA LYS A 358 0.54 25.09 -17.33
C LYS A 358 0.40 23.89 -18.26
N ILE A 359 0.06 24.19 -19.52
CA ILE A 359 0.07 23.22 -20.62
C ILE A 359 1.42 23.32 -21.32
N ILE A 360 2.15 22.23 -21.37
CA ILE A 360 3.38 22.08 -22.14
C ILE A 360 3.03 21.16 -23.32
N SER A 361 3.10 21.66 -24.54
CA SER A 361 2.77 20.87 -25.73
C SER A 361 3.56 21.32 -26.95
N ILE A 362 3.81 20.37 -27.87
CA ILE A 362 4.46 20.69 -29.15
C ILE A 362 3.47 21.06 -30.26
N ASP A 363 2.18 20.75 -30.08
CA ASP A 363 1.17 20.84 -31.13
C ASP A 363 -0.17 21.46 -30.67
N ASP A 364 -0.32 21.79 -29.39
CA ASP A 364 -1.50 22.47 -28.89
C ASP A 364 -1.34 24.00 -29.07
N PRO A 365 -2.19 24.66 -29.84
CA PRO A 365 -2.12 26.12 -30.06
C PRO A 365 -2.42 26.94 -28.80
N GLU A 366 -3.05 26.32 -27.78
CA GLU A 366 -3.33 26.94 -26.48
C GLU A 366 -2.24 26.62 -25.43
N ALA A 367 -1.11 26.01 -25.83
CA ALA A 367 -0.05 25.66 -24.92
C ALA A 367 0.63 26.91 -24.32
N ASP A 368 0.83 26.94 -23.02
CA ASP A 368 1.61 27.93 -22.32
C ASP A 368 3.10 27.86 -22.68
N ILE A 369 3.56 26.64 -23.00
CA ILE A 369 4.96 26.38 -23.37
C ILE A 369 5.00 25.43 -24.55
N ILE A 370 5.62 25.86 -25.66
CA ILE A 370 5.79 25.00 -26.84
C ILE A 370 7.06 24.16 -26.68
N ALA A 371 6.88 22.95 -26.19
CA ALA A 371 7.98 21.99 -25.98
C ALA A 371 7.46 20.56 -25.84
N MET A 372 8.36 19.59 -26.03
CA MET A 372 8.15 18.19 -25.75
C MET A 372 8.78 17.83 -24.41
N THR A 373 7.99 17.16 -23.54
CA THR A 373 8.50 16.66 -22.26
C THR A 373 9.06 15.26 -22.44
N ILE A 374 10.36 15.05 -22.17
CA ILE A 374 11.03 13.76 -22.28
C ILE A 374 11.02 13.06 -20.93
N CYS A 375 10.52 11.82 -20.92
CA CYS A 375 10.43 10.98 -19.72
C CYS A 375 11.58 9.99 -19.65
N HIS A 376 12.29 9.97 -18.52
CA HIS A 376 13.30 8.99 -18.18
C HIS A 376 12.95 8.30 -16.85
N ASP A 377 13.35 7.03 -16.72
CA ASP A 377 13.11 6.22 -15.51
C ASP A 377 14.34 5.33 -15.23
N PHE A 378 14.67 5.13 -13.95
CA PHE A 378 15.71 4.21 -13.56
C PHE A 378 15.25 2.76 -13.69
N ALA A 379 16.00 1.94 -14.35
CA ALA A 379 15.78 0.49 -14.44
C ALA A 379 15.95 -0.16 -13.06
N SER A 380 14.86 -0.24 -12.26
CA SER A 380 14.85 -0.84 -10.92
C SER A 380 15.80 -0.15 -9.92
N SER A 381 15.55 1.12 -9.63
CA SER A 381 16.41 2.00 -8.82
C SER A 381 16.86 1.41 -7.47
N TYR A 382 15.95 0.94 -6.61
CA TYR A 382 16.32 0.38 -5.31
C TYR A 382 17.15 -0.92 -5.38
N PRO A 383 16.79 -1.91 -6.21
CA PRO A 383 17.64 -3.08 -6.46
C PRO A 383 19.04 -2.71 -6.96
N PHE A 384 19.15 -1.72 -7.84
CA PHE A 384 20.43 -1.20 -8.31
C PHE A 384 21.28 -0.70 -7.12
N GLN A 385 20.71 0.14 -6.24
CA GLN A 385 21.45 0.63 -5.08
C GLN A 385 21.85 -0.50 -4.14
N LEU A 386 20.95 -1.45 -3.84
CA LEU A 386 21.26 -2.57 -2.95
C LEU A 386 22.42 -3.46 -3.50
N THR A 387 22.57 -3.56 -4.80
CA THR A 387 23.59 -4.43 -5.42
C THR A 387 24.90 -3.72 -5.72
N THR A 388 24.90 -2.39 -5.85
CA THR A 388 26.08 -1.65 -6.31
C THR A 388 26.70 -0.74 -5.27
N ALA A 389 25.93 -0.19 -4.32
CA ALA A 389 26.47 0.72 -3.32
C ALA A 389 27.31 -0.02 -2.25
N SER A 390 28.32 0.68 -1.74
CA SER A 390 29.25 0.19 -0.71
C SER A 390 29.18 0.99 0.60
N ASN A 391 28.17 1.83 0.78
CA ASN A 391 27.97 2.65 1.96
C ASN A 391 26.80 2.16 2.83
N TYR A 392 26.69 0.84 3.02
CA TYR A 392 25.72 0.25 3.94
C TYR A 392 26.35 0.00 5.31
N GLN A 393 25.57 0.21 6.35
CA GLN A 393 26.00 0.00 7.73
C GLN A 393 26.42 -1.46 7.98
N THR A 394 27.67 -1.66 8.38
CA THR A 394 28.24 -2.96 8.71
C THR A 394 28.67 -3.09 10.18
N GLY A 395 28.62 -2.00 10.94
CA GLY A 395 28.93 -1.97 12.38
C GLY A 395 28.06 -0.94 13.12
N PRO A 396 28.13 -0.94 14.47
CA PRO A 396 27.36 -0.02 15.31
C PRO A 396 27.71 1.45 15.07
N PHE A 397 26.71 2.32 15.12
CA PHE A 397 26.94 3.76 15.22
C PHE A 397 27.52 4.13 16.57
N LYS A 398 28.53 5.00 16.55
CA LYS A 398 29.12 5.60 17.73
C LYS A 398 28.95 7.11 17.65
N GLU A 399 28.63 7.73 18.78
CA GLU A 399 28.64 9.19 18.89
C GLU A 399 30.10 9.67 18.84
N VAL A 400 30.35 10.72 18.07
CA VAL A 400 31.68 11.28 17.85
C VAL A 400 31.67 12.80 18.07
N ASP A 401 32.87 13.40 18.25
CA ASP A 401 32.97 14.85 18.45
C ASP A 401 32.39 15.60 17.24
N THR A 402 31.44 16.50 17.50
CA THR A 402 30.79 17.32 16.47
C THR A 402 31.77 18.19 15.69
N LYS A 403 32.98 18.47 16.22
CA LYS A 403 34.05 19.19 15.50
C LYS A 403 34.53 18.45 14.26
N LEU A 404 34.42 17.11 14.24
CA LEU A 404 34.73 16.29 13.07
C LEU A 404 33.85 16.60 11.86
N PHE A 405 32.67 17.20 12.05
CA PHE A 405 31.85 17.67 10.95
C PHE A 405 32.59 18.67 10.05
N ASN A 406 33.46 19.51 10.61
CA ASN A 406 34.28 20.45 9.82
C ASN A 406 35.25 19.72 8.87
N GLU A 407 35.72 18.53 9.26
CA GLU A 407 36.55 17.68 8.40
C GLU A 407 35.70 17.03 7.28
N TYR A 408 34.48 16.57 7.64
CA TYR A 408 33.54 16.01 6.69
C TYR A 408 32.99 17.05 5.71
N PHE A 409 32.91 18.30 6.14
CA PHE A 409 32.45 19.41 5.30
C PHE A 409 33.39 19.66 4.11
N LYS A 410 34.69 19.45 4.29
CA LYS A 410 35.69 19.87 3.33
C LYS A 410 35.94 18.90 2.18
N ASP A 411 35.84 17.58 2.35
CA ASP A 411 36.50 16.69 1.38
C ASP A 411 35.95 15.26 1.20
N ARG A 412 34.82 14.86 1.77
CA ARG A 412 34.37 13.47 1.61
C ARG A 412 33.60 13.23 0.29
N SER A 413 34.26 12.56 -0.64
CA SER A 413 33.59 11.84 -1.70
C SER A 413 32.80 10.65 -1.10
N ILE A 414 31.47 10.64 -1.22
CA ILE A 414 30.58 9.53 -0.80
C ILE A 414 31.06 8.17 -1.34
N LYS A 415 31.75 8.16 -2.47
CA LYS A 415 32.16 6.93 -3.20
C LYS A 415 33.31 6.14 -2.56
N ASN A 416 34.13 6.75 -1.69
CA ASN A 416 35.35 6.12 -1.16
C ASN A 416 35.42 6.11 0.37
N CYS A 417 34.34 6.36 1.08
CA CYS A 417 34.34 6.37 2.54
C CYS A 417 34.23 4.96 3.12
N LYS A 418 35.06 4.66 4.12
CA LYS A 418 34.97 3.42 4.93
C LYS A 418 33.91 3.54 6.05
N THR A 419 33.36 4.73 6.22
CA THR A 419 32.39 5.04 7.25
C THR A 419 31.24 5.86 6.67
N ILE A 420 30.06 5.68 7.22
CA ILE A 420 28.87 6.51 7.02
C ILE A 420 28.62 7.31 8.26
N TRP A 421 27.98 8.46 8.12
CA TRP A 421 27.63 9.28 9.25
C TRP A 421 26.25 9.93 9.10
N PHE A 422 25.64 10.33 10.20
CA PHE A 422 24.52 11.25 10.24
C PHE A 422 24.64 12.15 11.48
N GLY A 423 24.02 13.33 11.38
CA GLY A 423 24.03 14.29 12.46
C GLY A 423 22.73 15.06 12.59
N ARG A 424 22.60 15.74 13.73
CA ARG A 424 21.55 16.73 14.00
C ARG A 424 22.12 18.12 13.80
N PHE A 425 21.47 18.90 12.95
CA PHE A 425 21.97 20.19 12.51
C PHE A 425 20.95 21.28 12.78
N ARG A 426 21.42 22.43 13.27
CA ARG A 426 20.68 23.68 13.30
C ARG A 426 21.25 24.62 12.25
N ILE A 427 20.41 25.10 11.33
CA ILE A 427 20.85 25.84 10.15
C ILE A 427 20.05 27.14 10.08
N SER A 428 20.73 28.25 9.82
CA SER A 428 20.10 29.56 9.71
C SER A 428 20.21 30.15 8.31
N LYS A 429 19.19 30.93 7.91
CA LYS A 429 19.12 31.63 6.64
C LYS A 429 19.29 30.69 5.45
N VAL A 430 18.48 29.64 5.44
CA VAL A 430 18.47 28.62 4.38
C VAL A 430 17.71 29.11 3.17
N LYS A 431 18.28 28.89 1.97
CA LYS A 431 17.70 29.33 0.70
C LYS A 431 18.07 28.37 -0.43
N SER A 432 17.08 27.85 -1.19
CA SER A 432 17.36 27.00 -2.35
C SER A 432 18.07 27.78 -3.46
N LYS A 433 19.13 27.20 -4.05
CA LYS A 433 19.85 27.67 -5.23
C LYS A 433 19.15 27.30 -6.54
N LEU A 434 18.35 26.23 -6.49
CA LEU A 434 17.75 25.57 -7.64
C LEU A 434 16.25 25.86 -7.71
N ASP A 435 15.65 25.72 -8.87
CA ASP A 435 14.19 25.81 -9.04
C ASP A 435 13.46 24.74 -8.23
N ASN A 436 14.06 23.55 -8.10
CA ASN A 436 13.53 22.45 -7.32
C ASN A 436 14.11 22.45 -5.88
N SER A 437 13.24 22.35 -4.88
CA SER A 437 13.63 22.37 -3.47
C SER A 437 13.79 20.96 -2.92
N PHE A 438 14.91 20.68 -2.25
CA PHE A 438 15.26 19.32 -1.80
C PHE A 438 14.56 18.91 -0.52
N PHE A 439 14.73 19.66 0.57
CA PHE A 439 14.45 19.22 1.91
C PHE A 439 12.97 19.37 2.28
N SER A 440 12.36 18.34 2.85
CA SER A 440 10.97 18.37 3.31
C SER A 440 10.85 19.02 4.68
N TYR A 441 9.96 20.01 4.85
CA TYR A 441 9.70 20.64 6.13
C TYR A 441 9.18 19.66 7.18
N SER A 442 8.45 18.61 6.75
CA SER A 442 7.94 17.59 7.66
C SER A 442 9.04 16.73 8.33
N LYS A 443 10.28 16.86 7.87
CA LYS A 443 11.48 16.23 8.45
C LYS A 443 12.29 17.16 9.35
N CYS A 444 11.88 18.41 9.45
CA CYS A 444 12.45 19.33 10.43
C CYS A 444 11.99 18.93 11.85
N LEU A 445 12.92 19.01 12.79
CA LEU A 445 12.67 18.83 14.23
C LEU A 445 12.15 20.13 14.82
N ASP A 446 12.70 21.26 14.34
CA ASP A 446 12.27 22.60 14.65
C ASP A 446 12.24 23.44 13.36
N PHE A 447 11.21 24.25 13.23
CA PHE A 447 10.90 25.06 12.05
C PHE A 447 9.97 26.20 12.44
N PRO A 448 9.98 27.37 11.79
CA PRO A 448 9.00 28.44 12.06
C PRO A 448 7.56 27.91 12.00
N LYS A 449 6.70 28.38 12.92
CA LYS A 449 5.30 27.97 12.95
C LYS A 449 4.60 28.31 11.64
N LEU A 450 3.96 27.31 11.05
CA LEU A 450 3.16 27.51 9.84
C LEU A 450 1.95 28.40 10.18
N VAL A 451 1.82 29.53 9.48
CA VAL A 451 0.74 30.50 9.64
C VAL A 451 -0.12 30.53 8.38
N LYS A 452 -1.41 30.89 8.52
CA LYS A 452 -2.32 30.99 7.36
C LYS A 452 -2.01 32.22 6.51
N ASP A 453 -1.54 33.29 7.13
CA ASP A 453 -1.20 34.55 6.48
C ASP A 453 0.32 34.75 6.54
N GLU A 454 1.00 34.37 5.47
CA GLU A 454 2.46 34.45 5.33
C GLU A 454 2.96 35.89 5.18
N THR A 455 2.06 36.88 4.90
CA THR A 455 2.43 38.26 4.74
C THR A 455 2.84 38.93 6.05
N ASN A 456 2.41 38.41 7.20
CA ASN A 456 2.62 38.95 8.54
C ASN A 456 3.70 38.22 9.34
N MET A 457 4.59 37.47 8.71
CA MET A 457 5.65 36.73 9.40
C MET A 457 6.66 37.66 10.06
N LYS A 458 7.00 37.38 11.32
CA LYS A 458 8.02 38.12 12.05
C LYS A 458 9.41 37.84 11.50
N LYS A 459 10.27 38.90 11.51
CA LYS A 459 11.68 38.72 11.20
C LYS A 459 12.31 37.70 12.16
N GLY A 460 13.01 36.72 11.61
CA GLY A 460 13.58 35.61 12.35
C GLY A 460 12.70 34.35 12.44
N GLU A 461 11.41 34.43 11.99
CA GLU A 461 10.45 33.31 11.97
C GLU A 461 9.85 33.10 10.58
N ARG A 462 10.47 33.64 9.54
CA ARG A 462 9.97 33.58 8.16
C ARG A 462 10.34 32.26 7.50
N TYR A 463 9.44 31.78 6.65
CA TYR A 463 9.66 30.61 5.80
C TYR A 463 8.93 30.76 4.45
N ARG A 464 9.32 29.90 3.51
CA ARG A 464 8.61 29.69 2.25
C ARG A 464 8.70 28.20 1.90
N LEU A 465 7.58 27.62 1.57
CA LEU A 465 7.47 26.19 1.19
C LEU A 465 7.08 26.07 -0.28
N ASP A 466 7.84 25.27 -1.01
CA ASP A 466 7.60 24.86 -2.37
C ASP A 466 7.00 23.44 -2.35
N ASN A 467 5.69 23.34 -2.41
CA ASN A 467 4.94 22.07 -2.33
C ASN A 467 5.40 21.17 -1.15
N GLY A 468 5.50 21.75 0.05
CA GLY A 468 5.96 21.04 1.27
C GLY A 468 7.48 20.86 1.38
N ARG A 469 8.26 21.44 0.45
CA ARG A 469 9.72 21.50 0.51
C ARG A 469 10.18 22.89 0.96
N VAL A 470 11.27 22.92 1.71
CA VAL A 470 11.83 24.17 2.22
C VAL A 470 12.47 24.92 1.06
N ARG A 471 11.79 26.01 0.60
CA ARG A 471 12.35 26.92 -0.40
C ARG A 471 13.29 27.93 0.25
N ALA A 472 12.83 28.55 1.34
CA ALA A 472 13.63 29.41 2.19
C ALA A 472 13.12 29.37 3.62
N THR A 473 14.00 29.60 4.61
CA THR A 473 13.62 29.72 6.02
C THR A 473 14.68 30.49 6.80
N ASP A 474 14.22 31.23 7.80
CA ASP A 474 15.15 31.92 8.73
C ASP A 474 15.95 30.90 9.58
N TYR A 475 15.34 29.77 9.95
CA TYR A 475 16.04 28.67 10.63
C TYR A 475 15.36 27.34 10.37
N MET A 476 16.11 26.27 10.55
CA MET A 476 15.59 24.89 10.60
C MET A 476 16.52 24.01 11.44
N GLU A 477 15.94 23.01 12.08
CA GLU A 477 16.70 21.96 12.76
C GLU A 477 16.26 20.60 12.20
N CYS A 478 17.22 19.74 11.85
CA CYS A 478 16.92 18.46 11.21
C CYS A 478 18.04 17.43 11.37
N TYR A 479 17.71 16.16 11.15
CA TYR A 479 18.72 15.13 10.92
C TYR A 479 19.05 15.05 9.44
N MET A 480 20.34 14.91 9.11
CA MET A 480 20.84 14.62 7.76
C MET A 480 21.91 13.53 7.83
N SER A 481 21.88 12.63 6.83
CA SER A 481 22.98 11.71 6.54
C SER A 481 24.07 12.40 5.73
N ASP A 482 25.22 11.75 5.59
CA ASP A 482 26.28 12.11 4.63
C ASP A 482 25.72 12.32 3.21
N VAL A 483 24.83 11.46 2.78
CA VAL A 483 24.18 11.54 1.46
C VAL A 483 23.23 12.74 1.35
N ASP A 484 22.40 13.00 2.40
CA ASP A 484 21.56 14.19 2.44
C ASP A 484 22.40 15.47 2.43
N TRP A 485 23.49 15.45 3.19
CA TRP A 485 24.39 16.59 3.25
C TRP A 485 25.01 16.93 1.90
N ASP A 486 25.42 15.92 1.11
CA ASP A 486 26.00 16.19 -0.21
C ASP A 486 24.99 16.88 -1.13
N ILE A 487 23.71 16.43 -1.13
CA ILE A 487 22.66 17.10 -1.89
C ILE A 487 22.41 18.51 -1.32
N PHE A 488 22.27 18.64 0.01
CA PHE A 488 21.91 19.88 0.67
C PHE A 488 22.92 21.02 0.39
N ARG A 489 24.22 20.77 0.56
CA ARG A 489 25.28 21.78 0.30
C ARG A 489 25.34 22.25 -1.15
N ARG A 490 24.91 21.40 -2.09
CA ARG A 490 24.82 21.71 -3.54
C ARG A 490 23.52 22.44 -3.88
N ALA A 491 22.41 22.12 -3.20
CA ALA A 491 21.08 22.65 -3.48
C ALA A 491 20.74 23.92 -2.71
N TYR A 492 21.42 24.23 -1.57
CA TYR A 492 21.09 25.37 -0.72
C TYR A 492 22.27 26.29 -0.45
N ASN A 493 21.95 27.59 -0.28
CA ASN A 493 22.76 28.56 0.45
C ASN A 493 22.27 28.64 1.90
N PHE A 494 23.16 28.87 2.85
CA PHE A 494 22.87 29.08 4.27
C PHE A 494 23.91 29.95 4.91
N LYS A 495 23.55 30.65 6.01
CA LYS A 495 24.49 31.59 6.69
C LYS A 495 25.33 30.86 7.74
N CYS A 496 24.70 30.02 8.54
CA CYS A 496 25.37 29.31 9.61
C CYS A 496 24.81 27.88 9.75
N ILE A 497 25.69 26.95 10.06
CA ILE A 497 25.32 25.57 10.42
C ILE A 497 26.04 25.19 11.70
N GLU A 498 25.29 24.64 12.65
CA GLU A 498 25.77 24.08 13.91
C GLU A 498 25.46 22.57 13.91
N CYS A 499 26.48 21.75 14.10
CA CYS A 499 26.34 20.33 14.35
C CYS A 499 26.12 20.10 15.86
N ILE A 500 24.93 19.60 16.22
CA ILE A 500 24.51 19.38 17.62
C ILE A 500 24.86 17.97 18.07
N GLU A 501 24.68 16.98 17.19
CA GLU A 501 24.98 15.57 17.43
C GLU A 501 25.61 15.01 16.16
N LEU A 502 26.58 14.10 16.32
CA LEU A 502 27.21 13.42 15.18
C LEU A 502 27.44 11.95 15.52
N TYR A 503 27.04 11.06 14.60
CA TYR A 503 27.18 9.61 14.73
C TYR A 503 27.90 9.06 13.49
N GLU A 504 28.84 8.14 13.72
CA GLU A 504 29.62 7.48 12.67
C GLU A 504 29.57 5.95 12.83
N ALA A 505 29.48 5.22 11.71
CA ALA A 505 29.51 3.77 11.67
C ALA A 505 30.39 3.25 10.53
N PRO A 506 31.02 2.07 10.66
CA PRO A 506 31.64 1.38 9.55
C PRO A 506 30.62 1.06 8.46
N CYS A 507 31.05 1.09 7.19
CA CYS A 507 30.20 0.73 6.07
C CYS A 507 30.89 -0.17 5.06
N GLY A 508 30.08 -0.86 4.25
CA GLY A 508 30.51 -1.76 3.21
C GLY A 508 29.39 -2.14 2.27
N ARG A 509 29.64 -3.12 1.42
CA ARG A 509 28.60 -3.76 0.59
C ARG A 509 27.73 -4.68 1.42
N LEU A 510 26.57 -5.03 0.89
CA LEU A 510 25.75 -6.13 1.42
C LEU A 510 26.46 -7.47 1.23
N SER A 511 25.98 -8.51 1.92
CA SER A 511 26.38 -9.90 1.67
C SER A 511 26.32 -10.25 0.18
N THR A 512 27.33 -10.95 -0.31
CA THR A 512 27.39 -11.44 -1.69
C THR A 512 26.19 -12.30 -2.02
N THR A 513 25.79 -13.19 -1.09
CA THR A 513 24.59 -14.04 -1.22
C THR A 513 23.31 -13.20 -1.34
N LEU A 514 23.19 -12.11 -0.62
CA LEU A 514 22.02 -11.22 -0.71
C LEU A 514 22.01 -10.45 -2.05
N ILE A 515 23.17 -10.01 -2.53
CA ILE A 515 23.33 -9.37 -3.83
C ILE A 515 22.91 -10.36 -4.94
N GLU A 516 23.39 -11.59 -4.89
CA GLU A 516 23.04 -12.64 -5.85
C GLU A 516 21.52 -12.91 -5.87
N PHE A 517 20.90 -13.05 -4.70
CA PHE A 517 19.45 -13.19 -4.57
C PHE A 517 18.65 -12.06 -5.24
N ILE A 518 19.14 -10.82 -5.12
CA ILE A 518 18.51 -9.65 -5.75
C ILE A 518 18.66 -9.68 -7.27
N LEU A 519 19.87 -9.98 -7.76
CA LEU A 519 20.18 -10.06 -9.18
C LEU A 519 19.41 -11.19 -9.87
N GLU A 520 19.29 -12.34 -9.22
CA GLU A 520 18.48 -13.47 -9.73
C GLU A 520 16.99 -13.10 -9.81
N ALA A 521 16.44 -12.40 -8.81
CA ALA A 521 15.06 -11.91 -8.87
C ALA A 521 14.87 -10.92 -10.03
N TYR A 522 15.87 -10.07 -10.32
CA TYR A 522 15.86 -9.17 -11.47
C TYR A 522 15.94 -9.92 -12.80
N ARG A 523 16.78 -10.96 -12.89
CA ARG A 523 16.87 -11.83 -14.05
C ARG A 523 15.54 -12.49 -14.39
N VAL A 524 14.87 -13.08 -13.39
CA VAL A 524 13.54 -13.68 -13.54
C VAL A 524 12.53 -12.64 -14.04
N LYS A 525 12.49 -11.44 -13.45
CA LYS A 525 11.61 -10.35 -13.92
C LYS A 525 11.85 -10.02 -15.39
N THR A 526 13.11 -10.00 -15.82
CA THR A 526 13.48 -9.60 -17.18
C THR A 526 13.12 -10.68 -18.21
N SER A 527 13.27 -11.96 -17.86
CA SER A 527 13.07 -13.11 -18.75
C SER A 527 11.60 -13.58 -18.87
N CYS A 528 10.62 -12.90 -18.24
CA CYS A 528 9.22 -13.34 -18.29
C CYS A 528 8.25 -12.23 -18.75
N LYS A 529 8.72 -11.27 -19.56
CA LYS A 529 7.90 -10.14 -20.02
C LYS A 529 6.71 -10.52 -20.88
N SER A 530 6.80 -11.61 -21.62
CA SER A 530 5.72 -12.12 -22.48
C SER A 530 4.56 -12.72 -21.68
N ASP A 531 4.81 -13.15 -20.44
CA ASP A 531 3.79 -13.65 -19.50
C ASP A 531 3.44 -12.55 -18.48
N PRO A 532 2.31 -11.83 -18.67
CA PRO A 532 1.94 -10.71 -17.81
C PRO A 532 1.81 -11.08 -16.33
N SER A 533 1.46 -12.34 -16.06
CA SER A 533 1.28 -12.87 -14.72
C SER A 533 2.62 -13.09 -14.02
N LYS A 534 3.50 -13.85 -14.62
CA LYS A 534 4.86 -14.10 -14.10
C LYS A 534 5.64 -12.80 -13.98
N TYR A 535 5.54 -11.92 -14.99
CA TYR A 535 6.18 -10.62 -14.97
C TYR A 535 5.72 -9.78 -13.77
N ARG A 536 4.39 -9.73 -13.49
CA ARG A 536 3.85 -9.00 -12.34
C ARG A 536 4.38 -9.56 -11.02
N ALA A 537 4.32 -10.88 -10.84
CA ALA A 537 4.83 -11.53 -9.64
C ALA A 537 6.34 -11.28 -9.43
N ALA A 538 7.13 -11.41 -10.49
CA ALA A 538 8.56 -11.14 -10.46
C ALA A 538 8.87 -9.65 -10.17
N LYS A 539 8.11 -8.73 -10.77
CA LYS A 539 8.24 -7.28 -10.51
C LYS A 539 7.92 -6.95 -9.05
N GLU A 540 6.87 -7.56 -8.49
CA GLU A 540 6.52 -7.38 -7.08
C GLU A 540 7.59 -7.96 -6.15
N ARG A 541 8.17 -9.12 -6.49
CA ARG A 541 9.28 -9.70 -5.73
C ARG A 541 10.48 -8.75 -5.66
N VAL A 542 10.92 -8.24 -6.81
CA VAL A 542 12.04 -7.28 -6.89
C VAL A 542 11.76 -6.01 -6.09
N ASN A 543 10.55 -5.46 -6.20
CA ASN A 543 10.17 -4.25 -5.47
C ASN A 543 10.02 -4.50 -3.95
N SER A 544 9.58 -5.70 -3.55
CA SER A 544 9.41 -6.06 -2.13
C SER A 544 10.73 -6.21 -1.38
N ILE A 545 11.83 -6.53 -2.06
CA ILE A 545 13.16 -6.65 -1.44
C ILE A 545 13.55 -5.34 -0.74
N TYR A 546 13.36 -4.21 -1.41
CA TYR A 546 13.55 -2.90 -0.79
C TYR A 546 12.64 -2.69 0.42
N GLY A 547 11.36 -3.02 0.31
CA GLY A 547 10.40 -2.93 1.42
C GLY A 547 10.81 -3.75 2.64
N VAL A 548 11.45 -4.90 2.43
CA VAL A 548 12.05 -5.71 3.50
C VAL A 548 13.17 -4.94 4.20
N ALA A 549 14.07 -4.31 3.44
CA ALA A 549 15.18 -3.53 3.98
C ALA A 549 14.72 -2.32 4.82
N CYS A 550 13.59 -1.71 4.47
CA CYS A 550 13.04 -0.52 5.13
C CYS A 550 12.00 -0.82 6.23
N THR A 551 11.81 -2.08 6.61
CA THR A 551 10.81 -2.43 7.63
C THR A 551 11.21 -1.89 8.99
N LYS A 552 10.35 -1.06 9.60
CA LYS A 552 10.56 -0.57 10.97
C LYS A 552 10.62 -1.74 11.97
N ILE A 553 11.53 -1.67 12.91
CA ILE A 553 11.70 -2.67 13.98
C ILE A 553 10.42 -2.77 14.82
N VAL A 554 9.86 -1.63 15.18
CA VAL A 554 8.58 -1.53 15.88
C VAL A 554 7.69 -0.53 15.17
N SER A 555 6.39 -0.86 15.10
CA SER A 555 5.37 0.01 14.53
C SER A 555 4.20 0.08 15.47
N ASP A 556 3.52 1.22 15.47
CA ASP A 556 2.27 1.37 16.17
C ASP A 556 1.25 0.33 15.67
N ILE A 557 0.58 -0.32 16.59
CA ILE A 557 -0.49 -1.29 16.32
C ILE A 557 -1.79 -0.59 16.62
N VAL A 558 -2.64 -0.51 15.61
CA VAL A 558 -4.01 -0.02 15.77
C VAL A 558 -4.89 -1.22 16.05
N GLU A 559 -5.55 -1.22 17.20
CA GLU A 559 -6.44 -2.27 17.66
C GLU A 559 -7.88 -1.78 17.67
N TYR A 560 -8.78 -2.57 17.12
CA TYR A 560 -10.21 -2.33 17.23
C TYR A 560 -10.74 -2.99 18.50
N CYS A 561 -11.33 -2.19 19.36
CA CYS A 561 -11.78 -2.64 20.66
C CYS A 561 -13.26 -3.05 20.64
N ILE A 562 -13.64 -3.86 21.62
CA ILE A 562 -15.02 -4.35 21.79
C ILE A 562 -16.05 -3.21 22.01
N ASP A 563 -15.59 -2.06 22.50
CA ASP A 563 -16.40 -0.85 22.68
C ASP A 563 -16.59 -0.06 21.36
N GLY A 564 -16.10 -0.59 20.24
CA GLY A 564 -16.25 0.06 18.95
C GLY A 564 -15.22 1.15 18.66
N THR A 565 -14.26 1.36 19.52
CA THR A 565 -13.24 2.38 19.33
C THR A 565 -11.97 1.79 18.74
N TRP A 566 -11.24 2.61 17.98
CA TRP A 566 -9.89 2.29 17.58
C TRP A 566 -8.93 2.83 18.62
N LYS A 567 -8.16 1.96 19.24
CA LYS A 567 -7.10 2.33 20.17
C LYS A 567 -5.74 2.08 19.51
N SER A 568 -4.88 3.05 19.64
CA SER A 568 -3.47 2.91 19.36
C SER A 568 -2.75 2.64 20.67
N ASP A 569 -2.02 1.53 20.73
CA ASP A 569 -1.19 1.19 21.90
C ASP A 569 0.20 1.85 21.81
N GLY A 570 0.31 2.89 20.97
CA GLY A 570 1.56 3.58 20.60
C GLY A 570 2.02 4.59 21.63
N THR A 571 1.78 4.38 22.95
CA THR A 571 2.46 5.21 23.95
C THR A 571 3.98 4.98 23.89
N PRO A 572 4.81 6.01 24.11
CA PRO A 572 6.26 5.86 24.09
C PRO A 572 6.76 4.70 24.95
N GLU A 573 6.20 4.51 26.13
CA GLU A 573 6.57 3.43 27.06
C GLU A 573 6.23 2.04 26.50
N THR A 574 5.07 1.88 25.91
CA THR A 574 4.65 0.61 25.29
C THR A 574 5.52 0.29 24.09
N MET A 575 5.79 1.27 23.24
CA MET A 575 6.64 1.12 22.07
C MET A 575 8.10 0.77 22.47
N GLN A 576 8.62 1.39 23.51
CA GLN A 576 9.94 1.07 24.06
C GLN A 576 10.02 -0.37 24.57
N LYS A 577 9.01 -0.83 25.32
CA LYS A 577 8.92 -2.22 25.81
C LYS A 577 8.82 -3.22 24.66
N GLN A 578 8.01 -2.91 23.65
CA GLN A 578 7.88 -3.75 22.46
C GLN A 578 9.19 -3.82 21.66
N PHE A 579 9.87 -2.68 21.49
CA PHE A 579 11.17 -2.60 20.84
C PHE A 579 12.19 -3.50 21.54
N ALA A 580 12.36 -3.36 22.86
CA ALA A 580 13.28 -4.18 23.66
C ALA A 580 12.98 -5.68 23.51
N LYS A 581 11.70 -6.06 23.61
CA LYS A 581 11.26 -7.46 23.44
C LYS A 581 11.52 -8.02 22.04
N ILE A 582 11.40 -7.20 20.99
CA ILE A 582 11.69 -7.62 19.61
C ILE A 582 13.19 -7.84 19.45
N ILE A 583 14.02 -6.90 19.93
CA ILE A 583 15.48 -7.01 19.86
C ILE A 583 15.96 -8.25 20.59
N GLU A 584 15.49 -8.49 21.82
CA GLU A 584 15.85 -9.67 22.63
C GLU A 584 15.49 -11.00 21.97
N LYS A 585 14.34 -11.06 21.27
CA LYS A 585 13.84 -12.28 20.65
C LYS A 585 14.30 -12.53 19.22
N THR A 586 14.94 -11.53 18.62
CA THR A 586 15.46 -11.67 17.26
C THR A 586 16.70 -12.54 17.27
N LYS A 587 16.76 -13.50 16.34
CA LYS A 587 17.89 -14.43 16.19
C LYS A 587 18.62 -14.15 14.86
N PRO A 588 19.90 -14.52 14.74
CA PRO A 588 20.70 -14.30 13.52
C PRO A 588 20.02 -14.82 12.25
N GLU A 589 19.47 -16.03 12.30
CA GLU A 589 18.79 -16.63 11.15
C GLU A 589 17.51 -15.88 10.71
N ASN A 590 17.03 -14.93 11.51
CA ASN A 590 15.92 -14.08 11.18
C ASN A 590 16.33 -12.70 10.63
N MET A 591 17.62 -12.39 10.66
CA MET A 591 18.15 -11.13 10.14
C MET A 591 18.39 -11.24 8.61
N ILE A 592 18.01 -10.19 7.90
CA ILE A 592 18.39 -9.96 6.51
C ILE A 592 19.35 -8.78 6.47
N ASN A 593 19.01 -7.72 7.19
CA ASN A 593 19.81 -6.51 7.35
C ASN A 593 19.31 -5.69 8.55
N CYS A 594 20.14 -4.82 9.07
CA CYS A 594 19.74 -3.83 10.07
C CYS A 594 18.91 -2.70 9.43
N TYR A 595 18.21 -1.92 10.25
CA TYR A 595 17.33 -0.84 9.77
C TYR A 595 18.10 0.27 9.01
N GLY A 596 19.36 0.52 9.35
CA GLY A 596 20.22 1.48 8.68
C GLY A 596 20.41 1.20 7.20
N VAL A 597 20.51 -0.06 6.78
CA VAL A 597 20.64 -0.45 5.36
C VAL A 597 19.50 0.11 4.51
N GLY A 598 18.26 0.00 5.00
CA GLY A 598 17.09 0.53 4.30
C GLY A 598 17.12 2.05 4.15
N ILE A 599 17.62 2.76 5.16
CA ILE A 599 17.76 4.22 5.12
C ILE A 599 18.74 4.61 4.02
N TRP A 600 19.95 4.06 4.01
CA TRP A 600 20.98 4.40 3.02
C TRP A 600 20.59 3.98 1.61
N CYS A 601 19.85 2.87 1.45
CA CYS A 601 19.28 2.49 0.15
C CYS A 601 18.38 3.60 -0.43
N CYS A 602 17.45 4.15 0.38
CA CYS A 602 16.61 5.26 -0.04
C CYS A 602 17.42 6.51 -0.37
N LYS A 603 18.40 6.83 0.49
CA LYS A 603 19.25 8.01 0.30
C LYS A 603 20.07 7.92 -0.99
N ASN A 604 20.65 6.75 -1.27
CA ASN A 604 21.42 6.52 -2.49
C ASN A 604 20.53 6.63 -3.74
N ALA A 605 19.33 6.06 -3.72
CA ALA A 605 18.40 6.19 -4.85
C ALA A 605 17.98 7.66 -5.08
N MET A 606 17.71 8.40 -3.99
CA MET A 606 17.41 9.81 -4.06
C MET A 606 18.60 10.63 -4.56
N HIS A 607 19.81 10.31 -4.12
CA HIS A 607 21.05 10.96 -4.59
C HIS A 607 21.26 10.78 -6.08
N ALA A 608 21.06 9.54 -6.59
CA ALA A 608 21.17 9.28 -8.02
C ALA A 608 20.22 10.15 -8.86
N LEU A 609 18.96 10.32 -8.40
CA LEU A 609 18.01 11.21 -9.06
C LEU A 609 18.46 12.70 -8.96
N TRP A 610 18.99 13.11 -7.80
CA TRP A 610 19.41 14.49 -7.56
C TRP A 610 20.63 14.90 -8.37
N GLU A 611 21.49 13.97 -8.83
CA GLU A 611 22.53 14.29 -9.79
C GLU A 611 21.97 14.90 -11.10
N PHE A 612 20.86 14.34 -11.60
CA PHE A 612 20.18 14.86 -12.78
C PHE A 612 19.40 16.16 -12.47
N ILE A 613 18.76 16.26 -11.31
CA ILE A 613 18.04 17.47 -10.90
C ILE A 613 18.99 18.67 -10.79
N ILE A 614 20.14 18.50 -10.15
CA ILE A 614 21.16 19.54 -10.05
C ILE A 614 21.69 19.93 -11.43
N LYS A 615 21.90 18.94 -12.31
CA LYS A 615 22.44 19.16 -13.65
C LYS A 615 21.45 19.88 -14.56
N PHE A 616 20.18 19.51 -14.51
CA PHE A 616 19.15 20.03 -15.44
C PHE A 616 18.35 21.20 -14.87
N ASP A 617 18.29 21.32 -13.54
CA ASP A 617 17.66 22.41 -12.77
C ASP A 617 16.34 22.92 -13.39
N LYS A 618 16.39 24.09 -14.05
CA LYS A 618 15.22 24.75 -14.63
C LYS A 618 14.50 23.93 -15.71
N LYS A 619 15.16 22.95 -16.31
CA LYS A 619 14.57 22.08 -17.34
C LYS A 619 13.75 20.92 -16.74
N VAL A 620 13.87 20.67 -15.43
CA VAL A 620 13.11 19.62 -14.76
C VAL A 620 11.68 20.08 -14.55
N VAL A 621 10.73 19.36 -15.13
CA VAL A 621 9.28 19.62 -15.02
C VAL A 621 8.68 18.90 -13.81
N TYR A 622 9.00 17.61 -13.68
CA TYR A 622 8.44 16.75 -12.65
C TYR A 622 9.35 15.56 -12.35
N CYS A 623 9.37 15.13 -11.10
CA CYS A 623 10.06 13.91 -10.68
C CYS A 623 9.18 13.07 -9.76
N ASP A 624 9.35 11.74 -9.83
CA ASP A 624 8.70 10.80 -8.91
C ASP A 624 9.61 9.61 -8.62
N THR A 625 10.25 9.63 -7.46
CA THR A 625 11.05 8.53 -6.88
C THR A 625 12.27 8.14 -7.73
N ASP A 626 12.07 7.62 -8.92
CA ASP A 626 13.07 7.06 -9.84
C ASP A 626 12.90 7.60 -11.27
N SER A 627 11.96 8.50 -11.50
CA SER A 627 11.69 9.08 -12.81
C SER A 627 11.83 10.59 -12.85
N LEU A 628 12.21 11.11 -14.01
CA LEU A 628 12.33 12.53 -14.31
C LEU A 628 11.61 12.85 -15.63
N LYS A 629 10.82 13.91 -15.62
CA LYS A 629 10.19 14.51 -16.80
C LYS A 629 10.81 15.88 -17.00
N GLY A 630 11.42 16.12 -18.16
CA GLY A 630 12.17 17.35 -18.40
C GLY A 630 12.12 17.85 -19.85
N LEU A 631 12.39 19.15 -20.02
CA LEU A 631 12.56 19.78 -21.32
C LEU A 631 14.03 19.66 -21.73
N LEU A 632 14.45 18.44 -22.07
CA LEU A 632 15.85 18.10 -22.30
C LEU A 632 16.27 18.32 -23.75
N ASN A 633 17.48 18.81 -23.96
CA ASN A 633 18.09 18.98 -25.26
C ASN A 633 19.17 17.91 -25.55
N LYS A 634 19.77 17.97 -26.74
CA LYS A 634 20.80 17.00 -27.18
C LYS A 634 22.02 16.90 -26.23
N GLN A 635 22.37 18.03 -25.58
CA GLN A 635 23.51 18.05 -24.66
C GLN A 635 23.15 17.38 -23.31
N ASP A 636 21.90 17.54 -22.86
CA ASP A 636 21.40 16.88 -21.67
C ASP A 636 21.33 15.37 -21.88
N LEU A 637 20.90 14.92 -23.07
CA LEU A 637 20.86 13.51 -23.41
C LEU A 637 22.27 12.89 -23.46
N LYS A 638 23.29 13.61 -23.92
CA LYS A 638 24.68 13.12 -23.85
C LYS A 638 25.17 12.91 -22.42
N PHE A 639 24.75 13.76 -21.48
CA PHE A 639 25.06 13.56 -20.06
C PHE A 639 24.41 12.28 -19.51
N ILE A 640 23.18 11.98 -19.92
CA ILE A 640 22.51 10.70 -19.57
C ILE A 640 23.25 9.51 -20.17
N ASP A 641 23.67 9.59 -21.43
CA ASP A 641 24.43 8.52 -22.08
C ASP A 641 25.79 8.27 -21.39
N GLU A 642 26.46 9.32 -20.92
CA GLU A 642 27.69 9.20 -20.13
C GLU A 642 27.44 8.55 -18.77
N TYR A 643 26.39 8.94 -18.08
CA TYR A 643 25.96 8.29 -16.84
C TYR A 643 25.75 6.79 -17.07
N ASN A 644 24.99 6.42 -18.10
CA ASN A 644 24.70 5.02 -18.43
C ASN A 644 25.96 4.20 -18.73
N LYS A 645 26.95 4.77 -19.43
CA LYS A 645 28.25 4.13 -19.65
C LYS A 645 29.02 3.92 -18.34
N ASN A 646 28.95 4.90 -17.44
CA ASN A 646 29.61 4.77 -16.13
C ASN A 646 28.93 3.70 -15.25
N VAL A 647 27.60 3.56 -15.32
CA VAL A 647 26.88 2.45 -14.66
C VAL A 647 27.35 1.11 -15.19
N GLU A 648 27.43 0.93 -16.52
CA GLU A 648 27.92 -0.31 -17.14
C GLU A 648 29.33 -0.66 -16.68
N LYS A 649 30.25 0.32 -16.69
CA LYS A 649 31.62 0.13 -16.23
C LYS A 649 31.66 -0.31 -14.75
N MET A 650 30.94 0.40 -13.89
CA MET A 650 30.89 0.11 -12.46
C MET A 650 30.32 -1.28 -12.17
N GLU A 651 29.24 -1.69 -12.83
CA GLU A 651 28.62 -3.01 -12.64
C GLU A 651 29.54 -4.14 -13.08
N ASN A 652 30.28 -3.94 -14.19
CA ASN A 652 31.27 -4.92 -14.65
C ASN A 652 32.44 -5.05 -13.65
N GLU A 653 32.90 -3.94 -13.06
CA GLU A 653 33.93 -3.95 -12.01
C GLU A 653 33.44 -4.68 -10.75
N ILE A 654 32.18 -4.46 -10.35
CA ILE A 654 31.57 -5.16 -9.20
C ILE A 654 31.37 -6.65 -9.49
N ALA A 655 30.95 -7.01 -10.70
CA ALA A 655 30.80 -8.41 -11.09
C ALA A 655 32.14 -9.14 -11.01
N ASP A 656 33.21 -8.53 -11.54
CA ASP A 656 34.57 -9.08 -11.47
C ASP A 656 35.06 -9.18 -10.00
N GLU A 657 34.81 -8.18 -9.17
CA GLU A 657 35.17 -8.16 -7.74
C GLU A 657 34.46 -9.29 -6.95
N LEU A 658 33.18 -9.53 -7.22
CA LEU A 658 32.35 -10.50 -6.51
C LEU A 658 32.41 -11.91 -7.13
N GLY A 659 33.08 -12.08 -8.27
CA GLY A 659 33.14 -13.34 -9.00
C GLY A 659 31.86 -13.72 -9.75
N PHE A 660 31.00 -12.73 -10.06
CA PHE A 660 29.75 -12.93 -10.78
C PHE A 660 29.94 -12.85 -12.31
N PRO A 661 29.16 -13.59 -13.10
CA PRO A 661 29.02 -13.32 -14.52
C PRO A 661 28.52 -11.89 -14.76
N ARG A 662 29.13 -11.15 -15.67
CA ARG A 662 28.77 -9.75 -15.96
C ARG A 662 27.33 -9.59 -16.46
N ASP A 663 26.75 -10.63 -17.08
CA ASP A 663 25.36 -10.66 -17.54
C ASP A 663 24.32 -10.79 -16.40
N MET A 664 24.73 -11.07 -15.16
CA MET A 664 23.81 -10.99 -14.00
C MET A 664 23.24 -9.59 -13.81
N PHE A 665 24.01 -8.53 -14.04
CA PHE A 665 23.55 -7.14 -14.01
C PHE A 665 22.82 -6.72 -15.29
N ALA A 666 22.95 -7.47 -16.36
CA ALA A 666 22.42 -7.14 -17.67
C ALA A 666 21.71 -8.34 -18.33
N PRO A 667 20.69 -8.93 -17.68
CA PRO A 667 19.97 -10.07 -18.21
C PRO A 667 19.25 -9.73 -19.52
N LYS A 668 18.98 -10.77 -20.33
CA LYS A 668 18.25 -10.65 -21.59
C LYS A 668 16.77 -10.96 -21.40
N THR A 669 15.95 -10.23 -22.13
CA THR A 669 14.53 -10.55 -22.31
C THR A 669 14.38 -11.79 -23.24
N GLU A 670 13.16 -12.33 -23.31
CA GLU A 670 12.84 -13.49 -24.16
C GLU A 670 13.13 -13.24 -25.65
N ASP A 671 13.01 -11.99 -26.10
CA ASP A 671 13.35 -11.55 -27.47
C ASP A 671 14.83 -11.12 -27.65
N GLY A 672 15.69 -11.44 -26.67
CA GLY A 672 17.13 -11.22 -26.72
C GLY A 672 17.61 -9.81 -26.41
N VAL A 673 16.72 -8.89 -26.02
CA VAL A 673 17.10 -7.52 -25.66
C VAL A 673 17.75 -7.50 -24.28
N THR A 674 18.96 -6.96 -24.19
CA THR A 674 19.64 -6.77 -22.90
C THR A 674 18.98 -5.66 -22.08
N LYS A 675 18.71 -5.93 -20.80
CA LYS A 675 18.17 -4.98 -19.83
C LYS A 675 19.12 -4.85 -18.64
N ARG A 676 19.96 -3.84 -18.69
CA ARG A 676 20.92 -3.56 -17.64
C ARG A 676 20.22 -2.88 -16.45
N LEU A 677 20.59 -3.28 -15.24
CA LEU A 677 20.09 -2.69 -13.99
C LEU A 677 20.61 -1.24 -13.84
N GLY A 678 19.85 -0.35 -13.25
CA GLY A 678 20.28 1.01 -12.89
C GLY A 678 20.48 1.99 -14.05
N LEU A 679 20.28 1.61 -15.31
CA LEU A 679 20.30 2.57 -16.41
C LEU A 679 19.19 3.60 -16.26
N PHE A 680 19.46 4.84 -16.61
CA PHE A 680 18.47 5.90 -16.74
C PHE A 680 17.94 5.89 -18.17
N GLU A 681 16.88 5.10 -18.39
CA GLU A 681 16.33 4.80 -19.71
C GLU A 681 15.27 5.84 -20.12
N ARG A 682 15.27 6.21 -21.40
CA ARG A 682 14.17 7.00 -21.99
C ARG A 682 12.95 6.10 -22.10
N GLU A 683 11.88 6.47 -21.41
CA GLU A 683 10.64 5.69 -21.35
C GLU A 683 9.71 6.06 -22.52
N HIS A 684 9.32 7.31 -22.61
CA HIS A 684 8.52 7.87 -23.71
C HIS A 684 8.64 9.40 -23.75
N ASP A 685 8.13 9.98 -24.84
CA ASP A 685 8.05 11.41 -25.01
C ASP A 685 6.59 11.85 -24.87
N CYS A 686 6.34 12.84 -24.01
CA CYS A 686 5.03 13.43 -23.88
C CYS A 686 4.87 14.56 -24.88
N LEU A 687 3.90 14.39 -25.79
CA LEU A 687 3.50 15.43 -26.74
C LEU A 687 2.82 16.59 -26.03
N THR A 688 2.02 16.26 -25.01
CA THR A 688 1.37 17.20 -24.08
C THR A 688 1.61 16.75 -22.65
N TYR A 689 1.97 17.67 -21.78
CA TYR A 689 2.16 17.42 -20.36
C TYR A 689 1.58 18.55 -19.52
N SER A 690 0.92 18.21 -18.41
CA SER A 690 0.44 19.17 -17.41
C SER A 690 0.54 18.58 -16.01
N VAL A 691 0.88 19.37 -15.01
CA VAL A 691 1.07 18.94 -13.62
C VAL A 691 0.46 19.95 -12.64
N LEU A 692 -0.17 19.43 -11.58
CA LEU A 692 -0.76 20.22 -10.48
C LEU A 692 -0.05 19.98 -9.14
N GLY A 693 0.90 19.06 -9.07
CA GLY A 693 1.62 18.73 -7.86
C GLY A 693 2.09 17.27 -7.82
N ALA A 694 2.59 16.85 -6.67
CA ALA A 694 3.08 15.49 -6.49
C ALA A 694 1.99 14.43 -6.77
N LYS A 695 2.27 13.52 -7.70
CA LYS A 695 1.35 12.46 -8.16
C LYS A 695 0.01 12.98 -8.69
N ARG A 696 0.05 14.15 -9.34
CA ARG A 696 -1.09 14.77 -10.03
C ARG A 696 -0.61 15.36 -11.35
N TYR A 697 -0.67 14.55 -12.42
CA TYR A 697 -0.26 14.95 -13.76
C TYR A 697 -1.11 14.28 -14.85
N TYR A 698 -1.14 14.93 -16.00
CA TYR A 698 -1.69 14.45 -17.26
C TYR A 698 -0.59 14.41 -18.32
N CYS A 699 -0.53 13.38 -19.14
CA CYS A 699 0.37 13.35 -20.27
C CYS A 699 -0.27 12.66 -21.48
N GLU A 700 0.07 13.12 -22.69
CA GLU A 700 -0.25 12.49 -23.96
C GLU A 700 1.05 12.05 -24.65
N PHE A 701 1.02 10.89 -25.25
CA PHE A 701 2.18 10.29 -25.92
C PHE A 701 1.72 9.40 -27.08
N MET A 702 2.69 9.08 -27.98
CA MET A 702 2.44 8.09 -29.02
C MET A 702 2.62 6.69 -28.48
N ASP A 703 1.59 5.88 -28.59
CA ASP A 703 1.60 4.45 -28.22
C ASP A 703 1.58 3.55 -29.45
N LYS A 704 2.06 2.30 -29.32
CA LYS A 704 2.18 1.34 -30.41
C LYS A 704 1.37 0.09 -30.11
N VAL A 705 0.39 -0.20 -30.94
CA VAL A 705 -0.39 -1.44 -30.87
C VAL A 705 -0.06 -2.32 -32.08
N LYS A 706 0.11 -3.62 -31.84
CA LYS A 706 0.18 -4.62 -32.90
C LYS A 706 -1.24 -5.08 -33.22
N ASP A 707 -1.63 -5.01 -34.49
CA ASP A 707 -2.88 -5.61 -34.95
C ASP A 707 -2.82 -7.14 -34.94
N LYS A 708 -3.95 -7.79 -35.24
CA LYS A 708 -4.04 -9.26 -35.29
C LYS A 708 -3.09 -9.89 -36.33
N LYS A 709 -2.53 -9.10 -37.26
CA LYS A 709 -1.54 -9.52 -38.26
C LYS A 709 -0.10 -9.18 -37.89
N GLY A 710 0.13 -8.66 -36.67
CA GLY A 710 1.46 -8.30 -36.14
C GLY A 710 1.99 -6.94 -36.65
N LYS A 711 1.20 -6.17 -37.42
CA LYS A 711 1.60 -4.85 -37.92
C LYS A 711 1.46 -3.83 -36.78
N LYS A 712 2.51 -3.03 -36.57
CA LYS A 712 2.51 -1.96 -35.56
C LYS A 712 1.75 -0.74 -36.11
N HIS A 713 0.80 -0.25 -35.34
CA HIS A 713 0.08 1.01 -35.55
C HIS A 713 0.42 1.96 -34.40
N GLU A 714 0.74 3.20 -34.74
CA GLU A 714 0.95 4.26 -33.77
C GLU A 714 -0.37 5.03 -33.60
N PHE A 715 -0.73 5.33 -32.37
CA PHE A 715 -1.90 6.15 -32.06
C PHE A 715 -1.58 7.02 -30.83
N ARG A 716 -2.27 8.16 -30.74
CA ARG A 716 -2.17 9.06 -29.61
C ARG A 716 -2.94 8.50 -28.43
N ASN A 717 -2.24 8.30 -27.32
CA ASN A 717 -2.80 7.83 -26.06
C ASN A 717 -2.54 8.85 -24.96
N HIS A 718 -3.28 8.77 -23.86
CA HIS A 718 -3.08 9.64 -22.73
C HIS A 718 -3.08 8.86 -21.41
N GLU A 719 -2.44 9.42 -20.41
CA GLU A 719 -2.43 8.91 -19.04
C GLU A 719 -2.73 10.05 -18.06
N THR A 720 -3.55 9.74 -17.05
CA THR A 720 -3.82 10.63 -15.93
C THR A 720 -3.44 9.93 -14.65
N THR A 721 -2.53 10.52 -13.90
CA THR A 721 -2.14 10.05 -12.56
C THR A 721 -2.60 11.05 -11.52
N ILE A 722 -3.49 10.61 -10.63
CA ILE A 722 -3.99 11.40 -9.50
C ILE A 722 -3.93 10.51 -8.26
N ALA A 723 -3.14 10.92 -7.26
CA ALA A 723 -2.99 10.14 -6.03
C ALA A 723 -4.34 9.94 -5.34
N GLY A 724 -4.69 8.67 -5.12
CA GLY A 724 -5.95 8.28 -4.50
C GLY A 724 -7.10 7.99 -5.49
N LEU A 725 -6.97 8.36 -6.77
CA LEU A 725 -7.95 8.04 -7.81
C LEU A 725 -7.51 6.81 -8.61
N PRO A 726 -8.41 5.85 -8.88
CA PRO A 726 -8.11 4.74 -9.79
C PRO A 726 -7.76 5.25 -11.19
N LYS A 727 -6.67 4.75 -11.79
CA LYS A 727 -6.22 5.19 -13.14
C LYS A 727 -7.32 5.10 -14.21
N LYS A 728 -8.17 4.06 -14.15
CA LYS A 728 -9.29 3.91 -15.09
C LYS A 728 -10.31 5.04 -15.00
N ALA A 729 -10.62 5.53 -13.80
CA ALA A 729 -11.56 6.64 -13.61
C ALA A 729 -10.99 7.95 -14.18
N GLY A 730 -9.72 8.24 -13.90
CA GLY A 730 -9.02 9.39 -14.49
C GLY A 730 -8.97 9.32 -16.01
N TYR A 731 -8.57 8.16 -16.56
CA TYR A 731 -8.50 7.94 -18.00
C TYR A 731 -9.86 8.12 -18.71
N LYS A 732 -10.97 7.66 -18.10
CA LYS A 732 -12.30 7.80 -18.69
C LYS A 732 -12.81 9.25 -18.74
N LYS A 733 -12.51 10.05 -17.74
CA LYS A 733 -13.10 11.38 -17.55
C LYS A 733 -12.23 12.53 -18.06
N ILE A 734 -10.92 12.43 -17.92
CA ILE A 734 -9.98 13.47 -18.31
C ILE A 734 -9.41 13.12 -19.68
N LYS A 735 -9.76 13.89 -20.71
CA LYS A 735 -9.38 13.64 -22.10
C LYS A 735 -8.43 14.67 -22.67
N SER A 736 -8.15 15.76 -21.94
CA SER A 736 -7.24 16.81 -22.36
C SER A 736 -6.55 17.48 -21.18
N ALA A 737 -5.42 18.14 -21.45
CA ALA A 737 -4.68 18.93 -20.46
C ALA A 737 -5.53 20.09 -19.91
N LYS A 738 -6.31 20.76 -20.78
CA LYS A 738 -7.22 21.83 -20.37
C LYS A 738 -8.29 21.35 -19.38
N GLN A 739 -8.88 20.17 -19.63
CA GLN A 739 -9.83 19.55 -18.71
C GLN A 739 -9.17 19.14 -17.38
N PHE A 740 -7.92 18.68 -17.43
CA PHE A 740 -7.15 18.35 -16.23
C PHE A 740 -6.86 19.57 -15.36
N LEU A 741 -6.54 20.71 -15.95
CA LEU A 741 -6.26 21.95 -15.25
C LEU A 741 -7.51 22.69 -14.77
N ASN A 742 -8.69 22.36 -15.29
CA ASN A 742 -9.97 22.96 -14.91
C ASN A 742 -10.78 22.02 -14.01
N PRO A 743 -10.55 22.01 -12.70
CA PRO A 743 -11.14 21.04 -11.78
C PRO A 743 -12.64 21.23 -11.54
N VAL A 744 -13.23 22.36 -11.91
CA VAL A 744 -14.63 22.71 -11.64
C VAL A 744 -15.59 21.74 -12.36
N ASP A 745 -15.18 21.16 -13.50
CA ASP A 745 -16.00 20.24 -14.28
C ASP A 745 -15.69 18.74 -14.02
N THR A 746 -14.74 18.46 -13.14
CA THR A 746 -14.25 17.10 -12.87
C THR A 746 -14.60 16.61 -11.47
N VAL A 747 -15.88 16.57 -11.16
CA VAL A 747 -16.36 15.72 -10.06
C VAL A 747 -16.27 14.27 -10.54
N PHE A 748 -15.40 13.49 -9.92
CA PHE A 748 -15.22 12.09 -10.25
C PHE A 748 -16.39 11.29 -9.68
N ASP A 749 -17.10 10.60 -10.57
CA ASP A 749 -18.15 9.66 -10.20
C ASP A 749 -17.52 8.47 -9.46
N VAL A 750 -17.93 8.29 -8.26
CA VAL A 750 -17.26 7.45 -7.27
C VAL A 750 -17.86 6.04 -7.24
N ASN A 751 -18.84 5.73 -8.07
CA ASN A 751 -19.41 4.39 -8.17
C ASN A 751 -18.37 3.28 -8.41
N GLU A 752 -17.16 3.63 -8.85
CA GLU A 752 -16.04 2.71 -8.98
C GLU A 752 -15.18 2.58 -7.68
N SER A 753 -15.45 3.31 -6.61
CA SER A 753 -14.57 3.41 -5.43
C SER A 753 -15.31 3.65 -4.12
N MET A 754 -16.49 3.03 -3.93
CA MET A 754 -17.16 3.12 -2.62
C MET A 754 -16.30 2.46 -1.54
N LYS A 755 -15.98 3.20 -0.50
CA LYS A 755 -15.41 2.66 0.73
C LYS A 755 -16.56 2.42 1.69
N LYS A 756 -16.72 1.19 2.16
CA LYS A 756 -17.53 0.94 3.33
C LYS A 756 -17.06 1.87 4.44
N GLY A 757 -17.96 2.55 5.07
CA GLY A 757 -17.70 3.44 6.20
C GLY A 757 -16.94 2.71 7.29
N ALA A 758 -16.41 3.44 8.25
CA ALA A 758 -15.77 2.86 9.42
C ALA A 758 -16.66 1.75 9.99
N PHE A 759 -16.06 0.78 10.67
CA PHE A 759 -16.67 -0.36 11.35
C PHE A 759 -17.85 -0.02 12.27
N TYR A 760 -18.20 1.22 12.35
CA TYR A 760 -19.27 1.77 13.19
C TYR A 760 -20.04 2.87 12.50
N ASN A 761 -21.33 2.73 12.54
CA ASN A 761 -22.25 3.81 12.32
C ASN A 761 -23.10 4.00 13.57
N ASP A 762 -22.80 5.03 14.36
CA ASP A 762 -23.57 5.39 15.58
C ASP A 762 -25.00 5.84 15.25
N ASN A 763 -25.35 6.01 13.97
CA ASN A 763 -26.65 6.43 13.46
C ASN A 763 -27.36 5.34 12.65
N GLN A 764 -27.07 4.07 12.88
CA GLN A 764 -27.74 2.99 12.17
C GLN A 764 -29.21 2.96 12.51
N LYS A 765 -30.05 3.02 11.47
CA LYS A 765 -31.51 2.86 11.56
C LYS A 765 -31.90 1.59 10.79
N PRO A 766 -32.99 0.91 11.18
CA PRO A 766 -33.52 -0.17 10.38
C PRO A 766 -33.79 0.31 8.96
N VAL A 767 -33.34 -0.44 7.96
CA VAL A 767 -33.51 -0.11 6.55
C VAL A 767 -34.41 -1.15 5.90
N LYS A 768 -35.49 -0.70 5.29
CA LYS A 768 -36.36 -1.56 4.48
C LYS A 768 -35.77 -1.72 3.09
N TRP A 769 -35.37 -2.92 2.75
CA TRP A 769 -34.87 -3.29 1.43
C TRP A 769 -36.00 -3.83 0.56
N ILE A 770 -35.97 -3.45 -0.71
CA ILE A 770 -36.84 -4.02 -1.74
C ILE A 770 -35.92 -4.66 -2.78
N ASP A 771 -36.01 -5.99 -2.95
CA ASP A 771 -35.17 -6.72 -3.88
C ASP A 771 -35.66 -6.60 -5.35
N TYR A 772 -34.86 -7.11 -6.28
CA TYR A 772 -35.19 -7.10 -7.71
C TYR A 772 -36.42 -7.94 -8.05
N GLN A 773 -36.88 -8.81 -7.16
CA GLN A 773 -38.11 -9.60 -7.28
C GLN A 773 -39.33 -8.86 -6.71
N GLY A 774 -39.15 -7.75 -6.01
CA GLY A 774 -40.19 -6.96 -5.37
C GLY A 774 -40.53 -7.39 -3.94
N ASN A 775 -39.76 -8.33 -3.34
CA ASN A 775 -39.90 -8.71 -1.95
C ASN A 775 -39.30 -7.65 -1.03
N THR A 776 -39.80 -7.59 0.20
CA THR A 776 -39.33 -6.60 1.19
C THR A 776 -38.67 -7.30 2.36
N TYR A 777 -37.60 -6.67 2.87
CA TYR A 777 -36.85 -7.10 4.05
C TYR A 777 -36.47 -5.89 4.88
N ILE A 778 -36.61 -5.99 6.19
CA ILE A 778 -36.16 -4.94 7.12
C ILE A 778 -34.87 -5.44 7.75
N SER A 779 -33.76 -4.78 7.42
CA SER A 779 -32.47 -5.09 8.04
C SER A 779 -32.48 -4.62 9.50
N ASP A 780 -31.92 -5.44 10.39
CA ASP A 780 -31.61 -5.01 11.75
C ASP A 780 -30.58 -3.87 11.71
N GLU A 781 -30.70 -2.92 12.63
CA GLU A 781 -29.75 -1.79 12.77
C GLU A 781 -28.29 -2.26 12.86
N GLN A 782 -28.06 -3.42 13.47
CA GLN A 782 -26.73 -3.99 13.68
C GLN A 782 -26.04 -4.44 12.40
N PHE A 783 -26.77 -4.68 11.31
CA PHE A 783 -26.26 -5.38 10.12
C PHE A 783 -26.27 -4.54 8.85
N THR A 784 -26.57 -3.26 8.97
CA THR A 784 -26.51 -2.33 7.84
C THR A 784 -25.28 -1.45 7.96
N CYS A 785 -24.37 -1.54 7.02
CA CYS A 785 -23.21 -0.67 6.94
C CYS A 785 -23.52 0.59 6.13
N CYS A 786 -23.12 1.75 6.63
CA CYS A 786 -23.07 2.94 5.79
C CYS A 786 -21.88 2.89 4.84
N ILE A 787 -22.15 3.22 3.57
CA ILE A 787 -21.16 3.39 2.54
C ILE A 787 -20.94 4.90 2.36
N MET A 788 -19.70 5.34 2.47
CA MET A 788 -19.36 6.73 2.20
C MET A 788 -18.77 6.87 0.80
N PRO A 789 -19.28 7.82 0.00
CA PRO A 789 -18.64 8.17 -1.25
C PRO A 789 -17.24 8.69 -1.00
N VAL A 790 -16.32 8.34 -1.89
CA VAL A 790 -14.99 8.94 -1.94
C VAL A 790 -15.04 10.04 -3.00
N THR A 791 -15.26 11.28 -2.58
CA THR A 791 -15.12 12.43 -3.47
C THR A 791 -13.63 12.77 -3.60
N PHE A 792 -13.14 12.85 -4.82
CA PHE A 792 -11.82 13.39 -5.11
C PHE A 792 -11.98 14.80 -5.62
N ASP A 793 -11.40 15.73 -4.89
CA ASP A 793 -11.23 17.10 -5.34
C ASP A 793 -9.84 17.23 -5.97
N LEU A 794 -9.78 17.51 -7.26
CA LEU A 794 -8.53 17.72 -7.97
C LEU A 794 -8.05 19.16 -7.71
N LYS A 795 -7.70 19.47 -6.46
CA LYS A 795 -7.14 20.78 -6.09
C LYS A 795 -5.65 20.67 -5.83
N MET A 796 -4.94 21.76 -6.08
CA MET A 796 -3.62 21.96 -5.53
C MET A 796 -3.69 22.08 -4.01
N ALA A 797 -2.59 21.79 -3.32
CA ALA A 797 -2.49 22.09 -1.91
C ALA A 797 -2.44 23.62 -1.73
N SER A 798 -3.23 24.18 -0.81
CA SER A 798 -3.34 25.64 -0.60
C SER A 798 -2.00 26.34 -0.34
N ASN A 799 -1.09 25.69 0.37
CA ASN A 799 0.27 26.18 0.59
C ASN A 799 1.11 26.20 -0.70
N PHE A 800 0.80 25.38 -1.68
CA PHE A 800 1.46 25.40 -2.98
C PHE A 800 0.84 26.47 -3.91
N GLU A 801 -0.48 26.65 -3.85
CA GLU A 801 -1.15 27.78 -4.51
C GLU A 801 -0.58 29.12 -4.01
N ASN A 802 -0.46 29.30 -2.70
CA ASN A 802 0.15 30.51 -2.12
C ASN A 802 1.59 30.73 -2.59
N PHE A 803 2.36 29.64 -2.73
CA PHE A 803 3.72 29.74 -3.26
C PHE A 803 3.74 30.17 -4.74
N LEU A 804 2.85 29.62 -5.58
CA LEU A 804 2.71 30.03 -6.98
C LEU A 804 2.27 31.49 -7.09
N ASP A 805 1.31 31.92 -6.25
CA ASP A 805 0.85 33.29 -6.20
C ASP A 805 1.98 34.27 -5.82
N MET A 806 2.86 33.90 -4.91
CA MET A 806 4.07 34.65 -4.60
C MET A 806 5.04 34.70 -5.81
N CYS A 807 5.23 33.59 -6.49
CA CYS A 807 6.08 33.50 -7.66
C CYS A 807 5.58 34.38 -8.82
N GLU A 808 4.27 34.52 -8.97
CA GLU A 808 3.62 35.32 -10.00
C GLU A 808 3.35 36.80 -9.54
N GLY A 809 3.81 37.16 -8.34
CA GLY A 809 3.66 38.51 -7.81
C GLY A 809 2.23 38.90 -7.38
N ARG A 810 1.32 37.91 -7.29
CA ARG A 810 -0.07 38.13 -6.84
C ARG A 810 -0.19 38.28 -5.31
N THR A 811 0.78 37.81 -4.56
CA THR A 811 0.86 37.94 -3.10
C THR A 811 2.24 38.45 -2.66
N THR A 812 2.31 39.01 -1.44
CA THR A 812 3.55 39.59 -0.92
C THR A 812 4.55 38.50 -0.54
N ASN A 813 5.78 38.66 -1.02
CA ASN A 813 6.90 37.82 -0.62
C ASN A 813 7.41 38.24 0.76
N PRO A 814 7.40 37.36 1.80
CA PRO A 814 7.86 37.71 3.14
C PRO A 814 9.37 38.06 3.24
N PHE A 815 10.14 37.78 2.19
CA PHE A 815 11.57 38.08 2.10
C PHE A 815 11.88 39.27 1.20
N LYS A 816 10.85 40.03 0.71
CA LYS A 816 11.02 41.10 -0.28
C LYS A 816 12.02 42.18 0.14
N ASP A 817 12.15 42.40 1.46
CA ASP A 817 13.04 43.43 2.00
C ASP A 817 14.41 42.88 2.46
N ASP A 818 14.71 41.62 2.16
CA ASP A 818 16.01 41.05 2.50
C ASP A 818 16.99 41.35 1.37
N PRO A 819 18.14 42.06 1.63
CA PRO A 819 19.11 42.39 0.59
C PRO A 819 19.60 41.17 -0.22
N ASP A 820 19.56 40.01 0.37
CA ASP A 820 19.90 38.74 -0.27
C ASP A 820 18.74 38.15 -1.09
N ASP A 821 17.55 38.73 -1.06
CA ASP A 821 16.33 38.17 -1.70
C ASP A 821 16.07 38.74 -3.10
N VAL A 822 16.79 39.78 -3.52
CA VAL A 822 16.73 40.34 -4.88
C VAL A 822 17.01 39.28 -5.97
N LEU A 823 17.76 38.22 -5.60
CA LEU A 823 18.01 37.05 -6.45
C LEU A 823 16.80 36.08 -6.62
N PHE A 824 15.72 36.24 -5.85
CA PHE A 824 14.58 35.30 -5.90
C PHE A 824 13.54 35.63 -6.97
N ALA A 825 13.23 36.89 -7.18
CA ALA A 825 12.30 37.33 -8.22
C ALA A 825 12.88 37.06 -9.61
N ASP A 826 14.18 37.28 -9.79
CA ASP A 826 14.87 37.14 -11.07
C ASP A 826 15.10 35.69 -11.50
N VAL A 827 15.21 34.75 -10.57
CA VAL A 827 15.45 33.34 -10.86
C VAL A 827 14.21 32.61 -11.41
N LEU A 828 13.00 33.02 -11.02
CA LEU A 828 11.76 32.40 -11.47
C LEU A 828 11.19 32.97 -12.77
N PHE A 829 11.51 34.20 -13.12
CA PHE A 829 10.86 34.95 -14.22
C PHE A 829 11.79 35.50 -15.34
N MET A 830 13.10 35.25 -15.30
CA MET A 830 13.94 35.57 -16.45
C MET A 830 13.75 34.53 -17.56
N ASN A 831 13.25 34.98 -18.70
CA ASN A 831 12.90 34.34 -19.97
C ASN A 831 13.83 33.21 -20.46
#